data_d26f5f7901b9741de390b4ffe54189f1
#
_entry.id   d26f5f7901b9741de390b4ffe54189f1
#
_cell.length_a   1.000
_cell.length_b   1.000
_cell.length_c   1.000
_cell.angle_alpha   90.00
_cell.angle_beta   90.00
_cell.angle_gamma   90.00
#
_symmetry.space_group_name_H-M   'P 1'
#
loop_
_entity.id
_entity.type
_entity.pdbx_description
1 polymer ?
#
loop_
_entity_poly.entity_id
_entity_poly.type
_entity_poly.pdbx_seq_one_letter_code
_entity_poly.pdbx_strand_id
1 'polypeptide(L)'
;MDDGGAGVSSILRRDFSRMPLKLDHNSRPLWISPDDGHIILEGFNALAEQAQDFLIAIAEPVSRPNFVHEYKLTPYSLYAAVSVGLEPDDIIEVLNRLSKVSVPKSVLDFIREYTMSFGKIKLVLKQNRYFVESSHPEILQMLLRDPVISEARVRPGESANDLPIATHTTTTTAAAAPSTEVEHPSASNGAAKSAHTSSATGGGGSQQTATVGPEASKESEQDLFSAVIGVYDADELDEDDAVHSFEIREEQIEAIKRRCNDLGFPMLEEYDFRNDMLNPDLEIDLKPITHIRPYQEKSLAKMFGNSRARSGIIVLPCGAGKTLVGITAACTIKKSCLVLCTSSVSVMQWRQQFLQWSNVQDSQISVFTADEKEKFSGASGIVVSTYSMVANTGKRSHTSQKMMNFLERREWGFILLDEVHVVPASMFRRVLTKIKAHAKLGLTATLVREDEKIDELNFLVGPKLYEANWMDLAAKGHIATVQCAEVWCPMTAEFYREYLRERSRKKMLLYCMNPTKFQAAQYLIHYHENRGDKIIVFSDNVYALEAYAIKLGKPYIHGGTPQIERMRILQNFQHNPIVNTIFLSKVGDTSIDLPEATCLIQISSHFGSRRQEAQRLGRILRAKRRNDEGFNAFFYSLVSRDTAEMFYSTKRQQFLIDQGYAFRVIMNLVG
;
A
#
# COMPACT_ATOMS: atom_id res chain seq x y z
N MET A 1 10.89 -5.93 -29.31
CA MET A 1 12.28 -5.84 -28.85
C MET A 1 12.64 -4.39 -28.82
N ASP A 2 12.06 -3.63 -27.92
CA ASP A 2 12.41 -2.24 -27.63
C ASP A 2 12.06 -2.06 -26.15
N ASP A 3 12.87 -1.92 -25.48
CA ASP A 3 13.87 -1.26 -24.69
C ASP A 3 13.24 -0.36 -23.62
N GLY A 4 13.03 -1.01 -22.45
CA GLY A 4 12.68 -0.35 -21.20
C GLY A 4 13.90 0.31 -20.51
N GLY A 5 14.65 1.14 -21.22
CA GLY A 5 15.75 1.94 -20.69
C GLY A 5 15.44 3.44 -20.63
N ALA A 6 14.24 3.83 -20.19
CA ALA A 6 13.76 5.20 -20.38
C ALA A 6 14.11 6.20 -19.25
N GLY A 7 14.84 5.83 -18.20
CA GLY A 7 15.07 6.75 -17.08
C GLY A 7 16.13 7.82 -17.29
N VAL A 8 17.36 7.44 -17.57
CA VAL A 8 18.50 8.39 -17.65
C VAL A 8 18.78 8.82 -19.10
N SER A 9 18.45 7.99 -20.07
CA SER A 9 18.73 8.22 -21.50
C SER A 9 17.90 9.33 -22.14
N SER A 10 16.71 9.65 -21.65
CA SER A 10 15.85 10.69 -22.23
C SER A 10 16.29 12.10 -21.81
N ILE A 11 16.74 12.27 -20.58
CA ILE A 11 17.22 13.55 -20.04
C ILE A 11 18.51 13.95 -20.72
N LEU A 12 19.43 13.01 -21.03
CA LEU A 12 20.70 13.26 -21.72
C LEU A 12 20.54 13.57 -23.21
N ARG A 13 19.37 13.33 -23.82
CA ARG A 13 19.11 13.62 -25.24
C ARG A 13 18.61 15.04 -25.50
N ARG A 14 18.28 15.82 -24.46
CA ARG A 14 17.74 17.18 -24.58
C ARG A 14 18.75 18.19 -24.04
N ASP A 15 18.98 19.23 -24.78
CA ASP A 15 19.87 20.32 -24.38
C ASP A 15 19.09 21.37 -23.60
N PHE A 16 19.21 21.34 -22.26
CA PHE A 16 18.63 22.33 -21.37
C PHE A 16 19.59 23.48 -21.00
N SER A 17 20.76 23.58 -21.64
CA SER A 17 21.80 24.58 -21.35
C SER A 17 21.34 26.03 -21.57
N ARG A 18 20.27 26.22 -22.35
CA ARG A 18 19.72 27.56 -22.70
C ARG A 18 18.53 27.98 -21.83
N MET A 19 18.18 27.22 -20.79
CA MET A 19 17.10 27.62 -19.90
C MET A 19 17.49 28.88 -19.11
N PRO A 20 16.62 29.91 -19.06
CA PRO A 20 16.91 31.11 -18.29
C PRO A 20 16.88 30.82 -16.79
N LEU A 21 18.00 31.09 -16.12
CA LEU A 21 18.15 30.93 -14.70
C LEU A 21 17.68 32.19 -13.95
N LYS A 22 17.09 31.99 -12.76
CA LYS A 22 16.78 33.09 -11.86
C LYS A 22 18.07 33.70 -11.28
N LEU A 23 18.04 34.98 -10.90
CA LEU A 23 19.22 35.71 -10.41
C LEU A 23 19.86 35.05 -9.17
N ASP A 24 19.01 34.42 -8.32
CA ASP A 24 19.37 33.74 -7.07
C ASP A 24 19.44 32.21 -7.21
N HIS A 25 19.62 31.69 -8.43
CA HIS A 25 19.62 30.26 -8.74
C HIS A 25 20.60 29.43 -7.88
N ASN A 26 21.73 30.02 -7.47
CA ASN A 26 22.72 29.30 -6.66
C ASN A 26 22.21 28.86 -5.29
N SER A 27 21.26 29.58 -4.70
CA SER A 27 20.63 29.24 -3.40
C SER A 27 19.44 28.29 -3.53
N ARG A 28 18.97 27.99 -4.74
CA ARG A 28 17.79 27.20 -5.01
C ARG A 28 18.15 25.76 -5.34
N PRO A 29 17.48 24.76 -4.76
CA PRO A 29 17.86 23.35 -4.94
C PRO A 29 17.24 22.64 -6.15
N LEU A 30 16.18 23.18 -6.80
CA LEU A 30 15.39 22.44 -7.77
C LEU A 30 15.60 22.86 -9.21
N TRP A 31 15.67 21.86 -10.08
CA TRP A 31 15.52 21.98 -11.53
C TRP A 31 14.20 21.34 -11.96
N ILE A 32 13.42 22.00 -12.81
CA ILE A 32 12.14 21.51 -13.29
C ILE A 32 12.19 21.38 -14.82
N SER A 33 11.93 20.16 -15.31
CA SER A 33 11.85 19.87 -16.74
C SER A 33 10.56 20.47 -17.34
N PRO A 34 10.63 21.14 -18.49
CA PRO A 34 9.44 21.73 -19.10
C PRO A 34 8.49 20.72 -19.77
N ASP A 35 8.96 19.48 -20.04
CA ASP A 35 8.25 18.60 -20.97
C ASP A 35 7.55 17.42 -20.32
N ASP A 36 8.03 16.93 -19.17
CA ASP A 36 7.62 15.63 -18.64
C ASP A 36 7.38 15.60 -17.13
N GLY A 37 7.40 16.76 -16.46
CA GLY A 37 7.17 16.87 -15.03
C GLY A 37 8.26 16.27 -14.14
N HIS A 38 9.46 16.02 -14.70
CA HIS A 38 10.62 15.62 -13.92
C HIS A 38 11.20 16.79 -13.15
N ILE A 39 11.57 16.54 -11.89
CA ILE A 39 12.19 17.51 -10.98
C ILE A 39 13.48 16.90 -10.45
N ILE A 40 14.58 17.63 -10.59
CA ILE A 40 15.88 17.23 -10.06
C ILE A 40 16.18 18.09 -8.83
N LEU A 41 16.51 17.44 -7.71
CA LEU A 41 16.92 18.04 -6.45
C LEU A 41 18.43 17.90 -6.26
N GLU A 42 19.11 19.01 -6.02
CA GLU A 42 20.51 19.04 -5.58
C GLU A 42 20.61 18.73 -4.09
N GLY A 43 20.96 17.48 -3.71
CA GLY A 43 21.04 17.03 -2.34
C GLY A 43 22.14 17.70 -1.49
N PHE A 44 23.10 18.38 -2.12
CA PHE A 44 24.15 19.14 -1.46
C PHE A 44 23.78 20.60 -1.13
N ASN A 45 22.60 21.07 -1.53
CA ASN A 45 22.10 22.41 -1.27
C ASN A 45 21.64 22.55 0.21
N ALA A 46 21.80 23.71 0.80
CA ALA A 46 21.38 23.97 2.19
C ALA A 46 19.87 23.78 2.44
N LEU A 47 19.04 23.96 1.41
CA LEU A 47 17.59 23.77 1.46
C LEU A 47 17.14 22.36 1.02
N ALA A 48 18.08 21.43 0.78
CA ALA A 48 17.78 20.12 0.21
C ALA A 48 16.82 19.31 1.07
N GLU A 49 16.96 19.29 2.40
CA GLU A 49 16.10 18.55 3.32
C GLU A 49 14.65 19.05 3.26
N GLN A 50 14.45 20.37 3.29
CA GLN A 50 13.12 20.99 3.21
C GLN A 50 12.47 20.74 1.83
N ALA A 51 13.28 20.88 0.76
CA ALA A 51 12.81 20.62 -0.59
C ALA A 51 12.45 19.16 -0.80
N GLN A 52 13.17 18.23 -0.19
CA GLN A 52 12.91 16.81 -0.25
C GLN A 52 11.59 16.44 0.46
N ASP A 53 11.36 16.95 1.67
CA ASP A 53 10.09 16.73 2.40
C ASP A 53 8.89 17.22 1.58
N PHE A 54 9.04 18.36 0.93
CA PHE A 54 8.00 18.89 0.03
C PHE A 54 7.82 18.03 -1.22
N LEU A 55 8.90 17.63 -1.89
CA LEU A 55 8.84 16.80 -3.10
C LEU A 55 8.23 15.42 -2.83
N ILE A 56 8.51 14.81 -1.68
CA ILE A 56 7.89 13.53 -1.29
C ILE A 56 6.36 13.68 -1.15
N ALA A 57 5.87 14.87 -0.79
CA ALA A 57 4.44 15.12 -0.67
C ALA A 57 3.73 15.32 -2.02
N ILE A 58 4.42 15.85 -3.05
CA ILE A 58 3.80 16.24 -4.33
C ILE A 58 4.25 15.43 -5.54
N ALA A 59 5.32 14.64 -5.42
CA ALA A 59 5.94 13.92 -6.54
C ALA A 59 6.38 12.51 -6.12
N GLU A 60 6.58 11.66 -7.10
CA GLU A 60 7.11 10.31 -6.89
C GLU A 60 8.61 10.29 -7.08
N PRO A 61 9.39 9.72 -6.15
CA PRO A 61 10.82 9.57 -6.32
C PRO A 61 11.13 8.53 -7.40
N VAL A 62 11.94 8.92 -8.38
CA VAL A 62 12.45 8.06 -9.45
C VAL A 62 13.79 7.47 -9.04
N SER A 63 14.72 8.33 -8.60
CA SER A 63 16.08 7.96 -8.20
C SER A 63 16.59 8.90 -7.10
N ARG A 64 17.27 8.35 -6.08
CA ARG A 64 17.76 9.13 -4.93
C ARG A 64 19.20 8.78 -4.54
N PRO A 65 20.19 8.88 -5.45
CA PRO A 65 21.60 8.76 -5.08
C PRO A 65 22.03 9.95 -4.19
N ASN A 66 23.18 9.84 -3.52
CA ASN A 66 23.59 10.75 -2.43
C ASN A 66 23.53 12.26 -2.73
N PHE A 67 23.78 12.69 -3.98
CA PHE A 67 23.95 14.11 -4.28
C PHE A 67 22.87 14.70 -5.18
N VAL A 68 22.21 13.89 -5.98
CA VAL A 68 21.21 14.34 -6.95
C VAL A 68 20.01 13.40 -6.90
N HIS A 69 18.84 13.93 -6.57
CA HIS A 69 17.61 13.14 -6.52
C HIS A 69 16.73 13.50 -7.71
N GLU A 70 16.06 12.52 -8.28
CA GLU A 70 15.09 12.69 -9.35
C GLU A 70 13.69 12.33 -8.87
N TYR A 71 12.74 13.21 -9.14
CA TYR A 71 11.32 13.07 -8.82
C TYR A 71 10.50 13.29 -10.09
N LYS A 72 9.28 12.76 -10.09
CA LYS A 72 8.31 12.94 -11.17
C LYS A 72 6.95 13.33 -10.62
N LEU A 73 6.37 14.40 -11.14
CA LEU A 73 4.99 14.75 -10.89
C LEU A 73 4.07 13.75 -11.60
N THR A 74 3.13 13.18 -10.88
CA THR A 74 2.11 12.28 -11.42
C THR A 74 0.72 12.73 -10.95
N PRO A 75 -0.36 12.39 -11.67
CA PRO A 75 -1.71 12.69 -11.19
C PRO A 75 -1.95 12.16 -9.78
N TYR A 76 -1.53 10.93 -9.49
CA TYR A 76 -1.73 10.31 -8.17
C TYR A 76 -0.92 10.98 -7.06
N SER A 77 0.28 11.49 -7.34
CA SER A 77 1.06 12.23 -6.34
C SER A 77 0.41 13.57 -6.01
N LEU A 78 -0.18 14.24 -7.01
CA LEU A 78 -0.94 15.48 -6.79
C LEU A 78 -2.26 15.22 -6.04
N TYR A 79 -2.97 14.13 -6.36
CA TYR A 79 -4.15 13.71 -5.56
C TYR A 79 -3.78 13.45 -4.10
N ALA A 80 -2.65 12.77 -3.86
CA ALA A 80 -2.14 12.57 -2.51
C ALA A 80 -1.85 13.92 -1.81
N ALA A 81 -1.24 14.87 -2.51
CA ALA A 81 -0.94 16.20 -1.99
C ALA A 81 -2.20 16.97 -1.55
N VAL A 82 -3.22 17.02 -2.42
CA VAL A 82 -4.50 17.66 -2.10
C VAL A 82 -5.22 16.92 -0.96
N SER A 83 -5.17 15.59 -0.96
CA SER A 83 -5.81 14.80 0.09
C SER A 83 -5.26 15.11 1.49
N VAL A 84 -4.03 15.61 1.60
CA VAL A 84 -3.42 16.02 2.88
C VAL A 84 -3.49 17.53 3.14
N GLY A 85 -4.28 18.26 2.33
CA GLY A 85 -4.61 19.66 2.52
C GLY A 85 -3.64 20.65 1.87
N LEU A 86 -2.83 20.23 0.88
CA LEU A 86 -2.03 21.16 0.08
C LEU A 86 -2.90 21.75 -1.04
N GLU A 87 -2.99 23.06 -1.09
CA GLU A 87 -3.70 23.78 -2.16
C GLU A 87 -2.81 23.92 -3.42
N PRO A 88 -3.43 24.01 -4.62
CA PRO A 88 -2.67 24.17 -5.86
C PRO A 88 -1.74 25.37 -5.87
N ASP A 89 -2.20 26.50 -5.34
CA ASP A 89 -1.42 27.73 -5.32
C ASP A 89 -0.24 27.65 -4.35
N ASP A 90 -0.40 26.97 -3.21
CA ASP A 90 0.69 26.68 -2.27
C ASP A 90 1.77 25.81 -2.92
N ILE A 91 1.36 24.77 -3.66
CA ILE A 91 2.30 23.91 -4.39
C ILE A 91 3.08 24.71 -5.41
N ILE A 92 2.41 25.56 -6.18
CA ILE A 92 3.02 26.41 -7.21
C ILE A 92 3.97 27.43 -6.59
N GLU A 93 3.57 28.08 -5.47
CA GLU A 93 4.39 29.07 -4.79
C GLU A 93 5.69 28.44 -4.25
N VAL A 94 5.60 27.28 -3.59
CA VAL A 94 6.78 26.58 -3.05
C VAL A 94 7.68 26.10 -4.19
N LEU A 95 7.13 25.55 -5.28
CA LEU A 95 7.94 25.19 -6.46
C LEU A 95 8.65 26.40 -7.04
N ASN A 96 7.95 27.53 -7.18
CA ASN A 96 8.57 28.77 -7.65
C ASN A 96 9.68 29.28 -6.73
N ARG A 97 9.50 29.15 -5.42
CA ARG A 97 10.50 29.54 -4.44
C ARG A 97 11.75 28.68 -4.49
N LEU A 98 11.61 27.38 -4.68
CA LEU A 98 12.71 26.42 -4.66
C LEU A 98 13.37 26.19 -6.02
N SER A 99 12.71 26.51 -7.13
CA SER A 99 13.20 26.26 -8.49
C SER A 99 14.21 27.30 -8.97
N LYS A 100 15.31 26.83 -9.58
CA LYS A 100 16.35 27.64 -10.26
C LYS A 100 15.84 28.30 -11.53
N VAL A 101 14.82 27.73 -12.14
CA VAL A 101 14.19 28.21 -13.37
C VAL A 101 12.76 28.66 -13.08
N SER A 102 12.16 29.45 -13.96
CA SER A 102 10.73 29.71 -13.89
C SER A 102 9.97 28.40 -14.06
N VAL A 103 8.96 28.14 -13.23
CA VAL A 103 8.16 26.91 -13.37
C VAL A 103 7.47 26.93 -14.73
N PRO A 104 7.66 25.92 -15.58
CA PRO A 104 7.10 25.88 -16.92
C PRO A 104 5.57 25.93 -16.89
N LYS A 105 4.97 26.59 -17.89
CA LYS A 105 3.50 26.71 -17.96
C LYS A 105 2.81 25.36 -18.04
N SER A 106 3.39 24.39 -18.77
CA SER A 106 2.89 23.01 -18.83
C SER A 106 2.78 22.33 -17.46
N VAL A 107 3.75 22.59 -16.56
CA VAL A 107 3.74 22.06 -15.19
C VAL A 107 2.70 22.78 -14.33
N LEU A 108 2.53 24.10 -14.49
CA LEU A 108 1.51 24.87 -13.79
C LEU A 108 0.10 24.39 -14.19
N ASP A 109 -0.14 24.23 -15.49
CA ASP A 109 -1.43 23.76 -16.02
C ASP A 109 -1.69 22.32 -15.54
N PHE A 110 -0.68 21.45 -15.55
CA PHE A 110 -0.78 20.08 -15.03
C PHE A 110 -1.13 20.04 -13.54
N ILE A 111 -0.48 20.86 -12.70
CA ILE A 111 -0.80 20.93 -11.28
C ILE A 111 -2.24 21.36 -11.08
N ARG A 112 -2.69 22.44 -11.75
CA ARG A 112 -4.06 22.94 -11.62
C ARG A 112 -5.10 21.95 -12.09
N GLU A 113 -4.89 21.33 -13.23
CA GLU A 113 -5.80 20.35 -13.83
C GLU A 113 -6.08 19.18 -12.85
N TYR A 114 -5.02 18.60 -12.26
CA TYR A 114 -5.16 17.43 -11.41
C TYR A 114 -5.44 17.74 -9.93
N THR A 115 -5.33 18.98 -9.49
CA THR A 115 -5.63 19.36 -8.10
C THR A 115 -7.02 19.95 -7.90
N MET A 116 -7.54 20.70 -8.87
CA MET A 116 -8.83 21.42 -8.71
C MET A 116 -10.07 20.52 -8.66
N SER A 117 -9.98 19.34 -9.25
CA SER A 117 -11.12 18.41 -9.39
C SER A 117 -11.13 17.30 -8.35
N PHE A 118 -10.01 17.08 -7.65
CA PHE A 118 -9.89 16.00 -6.67
C PHE A 118 -10.72 16.30 -5.41
N GLY A 119 -11.42 15.28 -4.91
CA GLY A 119 -12.19 15.39 -3.66
C GLY A 119 -13.57 16.00 -3.78
N LYS A 120 -13.94 16.54 -4.97
CA LYS A 120 -15.30 17.04 -5.23
C LYS A 120 -16.34 15.92 -5.30
N ILE A 121 -15.90 14.69 -5.58
CA ILE A 121 -16.74 13.50 -5.65
C ILE A 121 -16.20 12.47 -4.69
N LYS A 122 -17.08 11.86 -3.90
CA LYS A 122 -16.76 10.83 -2.92
C LYS A 122 -17.48 9.54 -3.25
N LEU A 123 -16.78 8.41 -3.06
CA LEU A 123 -17.38 7.09 -3.06
C LEU A 123 -17.57 6.64 -1.60
N VAL A 124 -18.81 6.42 -1.21
CA VAL A 124 -19.18 6.11 0.17
C VAL A 124 -19.92 4.78 0.23
N LEU A 125 -19.57 3.96 1.19
CA LEU A 125 -20.23 2.69 1.50
C LEU A 125 -21.21 2.94 2.66
N LYS A 126 -22.51 2.61 2.47
CA LYS A 126 -23.56 2.71 3.48
C LYS A 126 -24.49 1.49 3.37
N GLN A 127 -24.70 0.74 4.43
CA GLN A 127 -25.61 -0.42 4.49
C GLN A 127 -25.39 -1.43 3.35
N ASN A 128 -24.13 -1.83 3.14
CA ASN A 128 -23.70 -2.73 2.04
C ASN A 128 -23.96 -2.21 0.61
N ARG A 129 -24.27 -0.91 0.43
CA ARG A 129 -24.51 -0.25 -0.85
C ARG A 129 -23.51 0.88 -1.08
N TYR A 130 -23.17 1.13 -2.33
CA TYR A 130 -22.23 2.17 -2.70
C TYR A 130 -22.95 3.38 -3.28
N PHE A 131 -22.53 4.55 -2.82
CA PHE A 131 -23.07 5.84 -3.23
C PHE A 131 -21.97 6.74 -3.77
N VAL A 132 -22.31 7.50 -4.81
CA VAL A 132 -21.48 8.61 -5.27
C VAL A 132 -22.06 9.88 -4.68
N GLU A 133 -21.27 10.58 -3.88
CA GLU A 133 -21.68 11.80 -3.15
C GLU A 133 -20.86 13.00 -3.60
N SER A 134 -21.50 14.17 -3.63
CA SER A 134 -20.87 15.47 -3.85
C SER A 134 -21.63 16.57 -3.15
N SER A 135 -20.93 17.60 -2.68
CA SER A 135 -21.52 18.88 -2.27
C SER A 135 -21.92 19.76 -3.48
N HIS A 136 -21.51 19.38 -4.71
CA HIS A 136 -21.79 20.12 -5.93
C HIS A 136 -22.79 19.36 -6.81
N PRO A 137 -24.07 19.68 -6.78
CA PRO A 137 -25.13 18.97 -7.55
C PRO A 137 -24.90 19.03 -9.06
N GLU A 138 -24.32 20.10 -9.57
CA GLU A 138 -23.97 20.28 -10.98
C GLU A 138 -23.02 19.20 -11.51
N ILE A 139 -22.05 18.80 -10.69
CA ILE A 139 -21.08 17.75 -11.04
C ILE A 139 -21.80 16.41 -11.14
N LEU A 140 -22.68 16.09 -10.18
CA LEU A 140 -23.47 14.85 -10.21
C LEU A 140 -24.41 14.78 -11.41
N GLN A 141 -25.06 15.89 -11.76
CA GLN A 141 -25.89 15.96 -12.97
C GLN A 141 -25.06 15.73 -14.25
N MET A 142 -23.88 16.34 -14.32
CA MET A 142 -22.95 16.12 -15.43
C MET A 142 -22.54 14.65 -15.53
N LEU A 143 -22.20 14.01 -14.40
CA LEU A 143 -21.87 12.59 -14.36
C LEU A 143 -23.04 11.70 -14.79
N LEU A 144 -24.26 11.99 -14.36
CA LEU A 144 -25.44 11.22 -14.73
C LEU A 144 -25.81 11.33 -16.22
N ARG A 145 -25.34 12.35 -16.94
CA ARG A 145 -25.44 12.46 -18.40
C ARG A 145 -24.47 11.53 -19.14
N ASP A 146 -23.44 11.02 -18.46
CA ASP A 146 -22.53 10.05 -19.06
C ASP A 146 -23.19 8.68 -19.17
N PRO A 147 -23.17 8.03 -20.35
CA PRO A 147 -23.88 6.76 -20.56
C PRO A 147 -23.38 5.62 -19.67
N VAL A 148 -22.08 5.57 -19.35
CA VAL A 148 -21.49 4.51 -18.49
C VAL A 148 -21.96 4.68 -17.05
N ILE A 149 -22.00 5.91 -16.55
CA ILE A 149 -22.40 6.20 -15.17
C ILE A 149 -23.92 6.07 -15.02
N SER A 150 -24.68 6.54 -15.98
CA SER A 150 -26.15 6.42 -16.01
C SER A 150 -26.62 4.96 -16.04
N GLU A 151 -25.95 4.09 -16.80
CA GLU A 151 -26.23 2.64 -16.84
C GLU A 151 -25.92 1.96 -15.49
N ALA A 152 -24.87 2.43 -14.81
CA ALA A 152 -24.39 1.87 -13.54
C ALA A 152 -25.23 2.32 -12.33
N ARG A 153 -26.07 3.32 -12.48
CA ARG A 153 -26.97 3.82 -11.44
C ARG A 153 -28.06 2.78 -11.12
N VAL A 154 -28.38 2.64 -9.84
CA VAL A 154 -29.56 1.89 -9.38
C VAL A 154 -30.77 2.83 -9.43
N ARG A 155 -31.79 2.46 -10.19
CA ARG A 155 -33.02 3.26 -10.29
C ARG A 155 -33.95 2.99 -9.10
N PRO A 156 -34.74 3.99 -8.64
CA PRO A 156 -35.75 3.77 -7.62
C PRO A 156 -36.72 2.65 -8.06
N GLY A 157 -36.89 1.61 -7.22
CA GLY A 157 -37.71 0.43 -7.52
C GLY A 157 -36.93 -0.79 -8.03
N GLU A 158 -35.66 -0.70 -8.37
CA GLU A 158 -34.78 -1.85 -8.70
C GLU A 158 -34.10 -2.47 -7.47
N SER A 159 -34.14 -1.80 -6.33
CA SER A 159 -33.52 -2.29 -5.09
C SER A 159 -34.42 -3.34 -4.41
N ALA A 160 -33.92 -4.56 -4.24
CA ALA A 160 -34.66 -5.69 -3.70
C ALA A 160 -35.04 -5.59 -2.20
N ASN A 161 -34.72 -4.49 -1.52
CA ASN A 161 -35.03 -4.24 -0.12
C ASN A 161 -35.29 -2.74 0.13
N ASP A 162 -36.48 -2.28 -0.20
CA ASP A 162 -36.95 -0.94 0.18
C ASP A 162 -37.30 -0.88 1.67
N LEU A 163 -36.30 -0.68 2.51
CA LEU A 163 -36.48 -0.12 3.84
C LEU A 163 -36.09 1.36 3.81
N PRO A 164 -36.95 2.28 4.30
CA PRO A 164 -36.62 3.71 4.26
C PRO A 164 -35.37 3.99 5.08
N ILE A 165 -34.37 4.58 4.44
CA ILE A 165 -33.13 5.02 5.08
C ILE A 165 -33.47 6.25 5.94
N ALA A 166 -33.38 6.11 7.26
CA ALA A 166 -33.45 7.25 8.16
C ALA A 166 -32.16 8.08 7.99
N THR A 167 -32.26 9.23 7.35
CA THR A 167 -31.19 10.20 7.22
C THR A 167 -30.99 10.93 8.54
N HIS A 168 -29.89 10.63 9.22
CA HIS A 168 -29.46 11.43 10.38
C HIS A 168 -28.58 12.58 9.90
N THR A 169 -29.16 13.76 9.96
CA THR A 169 -28.45 15.03 9.77
C THR A 169 -27.60 15.29 11.02
N THR A 170 -26.30 15.34 10.88
CA THR A 170 -25.40 15.69 11.99
C THR A 170 -25.32 17.21 12.11
N THR A 171 -26.09 17.78 13.00
CA THR A 171 -25.96 19.17 13.41
C THR A 171 -24.85 19.27 14.45
N THR A 172 -23.79 19.97 14.14
CA THR A 172 -22.75 20.34 15.09
C THR A 172 -23.26 21.49 15.95
N THR A 173 -23.84 21.19 17.12
CA THR A 173 -24.13 22.22 18.13
C THR A 173 -23.05 22.17 19.20
N ALA A 174 -22.44 23.34 19.39
CA ALA A 174 -21.49 23.61 20.46
C ALA A 174 -22.15 23.42 21.83
N ALA A 175 -21.41 22.77 22.74
CA ALA A 175 -21.82 22.44 24.07
C ALA A 175 -21.98 23.69 24.97
N ALA A 176 -23.14 23.82 25.61
CA ALA A 176 -23.32 24.57 26.85
C ALA A 176 -23.75 23.60 27.95
N ALA A 177 -23.12 23.74 29.10
CA ALA A 177 -23.22 22.86 30.26
C ALA A 177 -24.57 22.90 30.99
N PRO A 178 -24.89 21.87 31.83
CA PRO A 178 -26.22 21.63 32.34
C PRO A 178 -26.50 22.29 33.70
N SER A 179 -27.73 22.68 33.91
CA SER A 179 -28.28 22.92 35.25
C SER A 179 -29.33 21.88 35.57
N THR A 180 -29.15 21.26 36.71
CA THR A 180 -29.99 20.30 37.41
C THR A 180 -31.34 20.88 37.82
N GLU A 181 -32.44 20.12 37.64
CA GLU A 181 -33.48 19.98 38.65
C GLU A 181 -34.31 18.73 38.46
N VAL A 182 -34.66 18.15 39.59
CA VAL A 182 -35.33 16.87 39.84
C VAL A 182 -36.83 17.13 39.92
N GLU A 183 -37.71 16.25 39.40
CA GLU A 183 -38.87 15.71 40.12
C GLU A 183 -39.67 14.65 39.32
N HIS A 184 -40.03 13.61 40.01
CA HIS A 184 -40.90 12.47 39.65
C HIS A 184 -42.37 12.74 40.03
N PRO A 185 -43.28 11.75 39.89
CA PRO A 185 -44.00 11.23 38.71
C PRO A 185 -45.52 11.26 38.94
N SER A 186 -46.33 10.95 37.91
CA SER A 186 -47.59 10.26 38.18
C SER A 186 -48.24 9.70 36.90
N ALA A 187 -48.86 8.54 37.11
CA ALA A 187 -49.54 7.68 36.17
C ALA A 187 -51.01 8.13 35.91
N SER A 188 -51.59 7.76 34.75
CA SER A 188 -52.84 7.03 34.66
C SER A 188 -53.37 6.89 33.21
N ASN A 189 -53.57 5.69 32.78
CA ASN A 189 -54.77 5.00 32.26
C ASN A 189 -55.73 5.69 31.31
N GLY A 190 -56.10 4.93 30.24
CA GLY A 190 -57.46 4.90 29.65
C GLY A 190 -57.41 4.75 28.12
N ALA A 191 -57.54 3.67 27.60
CA ALA A 191 -58.50 2.77 27.01
C ALA A 191 -59.41 3.32 25.89
N ALA A 192 -59.39 2.59 24.78
CA ALA A 192 -60.48 2.03 23.98
C ALA A 192 -61.05 2.72 22.73
N LYS A 193 -60.99 1.93 21.61
CA LYS A 193 -62.06 1.60 20.63
C LYS A 193 -62.66 2.73 19.76
N SER A 194 -62.84 2.57 18.47
CA SER A 194 -63.48 1.62 17.55
C SER A 194 -63.51 2.21 16.15
N ALA A 195 -63.21 1.51 15.10
CA ALA A 195 -64.06 0.87 14.09
C ALA A 195 -65.15 1.71 13.37
N HIS A 196 -65.06 1.80 12.03
CA HIS A 196 -66.09 1.50 11.02
C HIS A 196 -65.61 1.95 9.65
N THR A 197 -65.39 1.02 8.73
CA THR A 197 -66.23 0.48 7.63
C THR A 197 -66.96 1.46 6.73
N SER A 198 -66.69 1.38 5.44
CA SER A 198 -67.54 0.97 4.31
C SER A 198 -67.19 1.72 3.04
N SER A 199 -66.85 1.01 2.00
CA SER A 199 -67.56 0.45 0.84
C SER A 199 -67.82 1.47 -0.24
N ALA A 200 -67.23 1.27 -1.41
CA ALA A 200 -67.61 0.51 -2.57
C ALA A 200 -68.11 1.32 -3.75
N THR A 201 -67.77 0.83 -4.94
CA THR A 201 -68.36 0.90 -6.29
C THR A 201 -67.82 2.07 -7.15
N GLY A 202 -67.44 1.88 -8.39
CA GLY A 202 -67.53 0.83 -9.37
C GLY A 202 -67.35 1.45 -10.75
N GLY A 203 -66.85 0.70 -11.68
CA GLY A 203 -67.31 0.75 -13.05
C GLY A 203 -66.41 1.29 -14.14
N GLY A 204 -66.00 0.43 -15.01
CA GLY A 204 -66.21 0.62 -16.43
C GLY A 204 -64.97 0.82 -17.32
N GLY A 205 -64.63 -0.20 -18.03
CA GLY A 205 -63.76 -0.54 -19.05
C GLY A 205 -63.57 0.32 -20.27
N SER A 206 -62.43 0.11 -20.91
CA SER A 206 -62.37 -0.27 -22.34
C SER A 206 -60.90 -0.49 -22.75
N GLN A 207 -60.67 -1.62 -23.39
CA GLN A 207 -59.45 -2.01 -24.07
C GLN A 207 -59.20 -1.12 -25.28
N GLN A 208 -57.95 -0.68 -25.47
CA GLN A 208 -57.39 -0.49 -26.80
C GLN A 208 -55.93 -0.89 -26.80
N THR A 209 -55.62 -1.89 -27.56
CA THR A 209 -54.30 -2.37 -27.96
C THR A 209 -53.63 -1.35 -28.90
N ALA A 210 -52.43 -0.92 -28.56
CA ALA A 210 -51.51 -0.32 -29.52
C ALA A 210 -50.06 -0.79 -29.23
N THR A 211 -49.54 -1.47 -30.18
CA THR A 211 -48.14 -1.85 -30.35
C THR A 211 -47.27 -0.63 -30.54
N VAL A 212 -46.30 -0.43 -29.65
CA VAL A 212 -45.23 0.57 -29.84
C VAL A 212 -43.90 -0.10 -29.54
N GLY A 213 -42.96 -0.01 -30.49
CA GLY A 213 -41.57 -0.45 -30.35
C GLY A 213 -40.75 0.37 -29.34
N PRO A 214 -39.53 -0.02 -29.03
CA PRO A 214 -38.77 0.58 -27.94
C PRO A 214 -38.18 1.91 -28.37
N GLU A 215 -38.84 3.00 -28.04
CA GLU A 215 -38.20 4.33 -27.97
C GLU A 215 -37.50 4.47 -26.60
N ALA A 216 -36.19 4.70 -26.65
CA ALA A 216 -35.39 5.10 -25.49
C ALA A 216 -35.96 6.44 -24.99
N SER A 217 -36.69 6.41 -23.89
CA SER A 217 -37.20 7.61 -23.21
C SER A 217 -35.99 8.42 -22.70
N LYS A 218 -35.79 9.60 -23.31
CA LYS A 218 -34.94 10.64 -22.75
C LYS A 218 -35.56 11.08 -21.44
N GLU A 219 -34.94 10.79 -20.31
CA GLU A 219 -35.34 11.35 -19.02
C GLU A 219 -35.33 12.88 -19.12
N SER A 220 -36.39 13.54 -18.63
CA SER A 220 -36.44 14.99 -18.63
C SER A 220 -35.45 15.59 -17.64
N GLU A 221 -35.03 16.85 -17.83
CA GLU A 221 -34.13 17.53 -16.88
C GLU A 221 -34.71 17.57 -15.45
N GLN A 222 -36.02 17.57 -15.31
CA GLN A 222 -36.72 17.51 -14.03
C GLN A 222 -36.61 16.12 -13.37
N ASP A 223 -36.60 15.03 -14.13
CA ASP A 223 -36.43 13.67 -13.61
C ASP A 223 -34.98 13.44 -13.12
N LEU A 224 -34.02 14.06 -13.81
CA LEU A 224 -32.62 14.07 -13.37
C LEU A 224 -32.41 14.90 -12.11
N PHE A 225 -33.11 16.01 -11.99
CA PHE A 225 -33.05 16.88 -10.81
C PHE A 225 -33.67 16.19 -9.58
N SER A 226 -34.86 15.59 -9.74
CA SER A 226 -35.50 14.82 -8.64
C SER A 226 -34.75 13.56 -8.23
N ALA A 227 -33.89 13.04 -9.10
CA ALA A 227 -33.09 11.87 -8.82
C ALA A 227 -31.81 12.18 -8.02
N VAL A 228 -31.36 13.43 -8.06
CA VAL A 228 -30.18 13.92 -7.32
C VAL A 228 -30.61 14.50 -5.97
N ILE A 229 -31.78 15.10 -5.91
CA ILE A 229 -32.39 15.58 -4.65
C ILE A 229 -33.21 14.42 -4.09
N GLY A 230 -32.59 13.59 -3.23
CA GLY A 230 -33.38 12.71 -2.36
C GLY A 230 -34.37 13.59 -1.60
N VAL A 231 -35.67 13.21 -1.62
CA VAL A 231 -36.79 13.95 -1.00
C VAL A 231 -36.42 14.31 0.44
N TYR A 232 -36.04 15.56 0.66
CA TYR A 232 -35.91 16.16 1.98
C TYR A 232 -37.11 17.09 2.19
N ASP A 233 -37.78 16.94 3.33
CA ASP A 233 -38.72 17.92 3.81
C ASP A 233 -38.00 19.28 3.92
N ALA A 234 -38.50 20.25 3.18
CA ALA A 234 -37.93 21.58 3.06
C ALA A 234 -38.35 22.41 4.28
N ASP A 235 -37.65 22.23 5.39
CA ASP A 235 -37.66 23.22 6.46
C ASP A 235 -36.24 23.34 7.06
N GLU A 236 -35.60 24.47 6.77
CA GLU A 236 -34.44 25.07 7.42
C GLU A 236 -33.10 24.28 7.38
N LEU A 237 -32.47 24.24 6.21
CA LEU A 237 -30.99 23.99 6.12
C LEU A 237 -30.40 25.00 5.12
N ASP A 238 -29.25 25.57 5.48
CA ASP A 238 -28.43 26.37 4.56
C ASP A 238 -28.12 25.51 3.31
N GLU A 239 -28.48 26.01 2.12
CA GLU A 239 -28.30 25.31 0.83
C GLU A 239 -26.84 24.91 0.53
N ASP A 240 -25.89 25.54 1.20
CA ASP A 240 -24.42 25.31 1.02
C ASP A 240 -23.91 24.02 1.65
N ASP A 241 -24.63 23.35 2.60
CA ASP A 241 -24.22 22.14 3.29
C ASP A 241 -24.94 20.85 2.84
N ALA A 242 -25.80 20.93 1.85
CA ALA A 242 -26.58 19.78 1.35
C ALA A 242 -25.67 18.82 0.54
N VAL A 243 -25.49 17.59 1.02
CA VAL A 243 -24.76 16.54 0.30
C VAL A 243 -25.74 15.76 -0.57
N HIS A 244 -25.52 15.81 -1.88
CA HIS A 244 -26.30 15.07 -2.87
C HIS A 244 -25.64 13.72 -3.18
N SER A 245 -26.45 12.66 -3.42
CA SER A 245 -25.94 11.33 -3.69
C SER A 245 -26.84 10.51 -4.62
N PHE A 246 -26.24 9.53 -5.30
CA PHE A 246 -26.97 8.48 -6.01
C PHE A 246 -26.32 7.11 -5.81
N GLU A 247 -27.14 6.05 -5.77
CA GLU A 247 -26.70 4.68 -5.59
C GLU A 247 -26.16 4.09 -6.89
N ILE A 248 -25.07 3.27 -6.77
CA ILE A 248 -24.43 2.59 -7.91
C ILE A 248 -24.35 1.08 -7.70
N ARG A 249 -24.36 0.33 -8.82
CA ARG A 249 -24.20 -1.12 -8.80
C ARG A 249 -22.79 -1.51 -8.42
N GLU A 250 -22.67 -2.46 -7.50
CA GLU A 250 -21.38 -2.94 -6.98
C GLU A 250 -20.43 -3.46 -8.07
N GLU A 251 -20.96 -4.19 -9.06
CA GLU A 251 -20.17 -4.76 -10.14
C GLU A 251 -19.54 -3.69 -11.06
N GLN A 252 -20.07 -2.48 -11.05
CA GLN A 252 -19.64 -1.40 -11.95
C GLN A 252 -18.77 -0.32 -11.27
N ILE A 253 -18.44 -0.47 -9.99
CA ILE A 253 -17.64 0.51 -9.25
C ILE A 253 -16.31 0.82 -9.96
N GLU A 254 -15.61 -0.21 -10.47
CA GLU A 254 -14.35 -0.01 -11.17
C GLU A 254 -14.53 0.77 -12.48
N ALA A 255 -15.59 0.48 -13.24
CA ALA A 255 -15.90 1.18 -14.48
C ALA A 255 -16.24 2.65 -14.23
N ILE A 256 -17.04 2.92 -13.19
CA ILE A 256 -17.39 4.28 -12.78
C ILE A 256 -16.17 5.07 -12.32
N LYS A 257 -15.32 4.48 -11.46
CA LYS A 257 -14.07 5.12 -11.02
C LYS A 257 -13.17 5.50 -12.20
N ARG A 258 -13.01 4.60 -13.17
CA ARG A 258 -12.22 4.87 -14.38
C ARG A 258 -12.87 6.01 -15.17
N ARG A 259 -14.18 5.94 -15.38
CA ARG A 259 -14.88 6.96 -16.14
C ARG A 259 -14.84 8.33 -15.48
N CYS A 260 -14.96 8.38 -14.15
CA CYS A 260 -14.79 9.64 -13.41
C CYS A 260 -13.37 10.18 -13.53
N ASN A 261 -12.33 9.32 -13.49
CA ASN A 261 -10.97 9.75 -13.74
C ASN A 261 -10.78 10.29 -15.17
N ASP A 262 -11.36 9.64 -16.18
CA ASP A 262 -11.31 10.09 -17.60
C ASP A 262 -12.04 11.43 -17.80
N LEU A 263 -13.08 11.69 -17.02
CA LEU A 263 -13.81 12.96 -17.00
C LEU A 263 -13.12 14.06 -16.18
N GLY A 264 -11.97 13.76 -15.56
CA GLY A 264 -11.21 14.70 -14.73
C GLY A 264 -11.72 14.86 -13.29
N PHE A 265 -12.61 13.98 -12.82
CA PHE A 265 -13.16 13.99 -11.46
C PHE A 265 -12.82 12.69 -10.69
N PRO A 266 -11.59 12.51 -10.24
CA PRO A 266 -11.20 11.33 -9.47
C PRO A 266 -11.95 11.26 -8.14
N MET A 267 -12.45 10.06 -7.82
CA MET A 267 -13.23 9.81 -6.61
C MET A 267 -12.33 9.69 -5.38
N LEU A 268 -12.71 10.37 -4.30
CA LEU A 268 -12.11 10.25 -2.98
C LEU A 268 -12.85 9.18 -2.17
N GLU A 269 -12.10 8.26 -1.56
CA GLU A 269 -12.62 7.31 -0.58
C GLU A 269 -12.23 7.74 0.83
N GLU A 270 -13.17 8.26 1.60
CA GLU A 270 -13.01 8.65 3.00
C GLU A 270 -14.04 7.97 3.87
N TYR A 271 -13.63 7.58 5.07
CA TYR A 271 -14.50 6.98 6.07
C TYR A 271 -14.62 7.85 7.31
N ASP A 272 -15.84 8.27 7.61
CA ASP A 272 -16.19 8.96 8.85
C ASP A 272 -16.50 7.93 9.96
N PHE A 273 -15.44 7.32 10.47
CA PHE A 273 -15.55 6.23 11.45
C PHE A 273 -16.07 6.68 12.83
N ARG A 274 -15.98 7.98 13.14
CA ARG A 274 -16.43 8.52 14.43
C ARG A 274 -17.95 8.67 14.49
N ASN A 275 -18.54 9.01 13.36
CA ASN A 275 -19.98 9.20 13.25
C ASN A 275 -20.71 7.95 12.73
N ASP A 276 -19.99 6.84 12.47
CA ASP A 276 -20.59 5.58 12.06
C ASP A 276 -21.20 4.84 13.26
N MET A 277 -22.51 4.94 13.40
CA MET A 277 -23.31 4.26 14.42
C MET A 277 -23.86 2.91 13.93
N LEU A 278 -23.69 2.58 12.64
CA LEU A 278 -24.22 1.35 12.05
C LEU A 278 -23.32 0.16 12.28
N ASN A 279 -22.01 0.36 12.16
CA ASN A 279 -21.02 -0.68 12.35
C ASN A 279 -20.60 -0.74 13.83
N PRO A 280 -20.66 -1.92 14.48
CA PRO A 280 -20.30 -2.04 15.89
C PRO A 280 -18.83 -1.70 16.13
N ASP A 281 -18.58 -0.99 17.23
CA ASP A 281 -17.24 -0.64 17.68
C ASP A 281 -16.46 -1.86 18.15
N LEU A 282 -15.18 -1.86 17.89
CA LEU A 282 -14.20 -2.80 18.42
C LEU A 282 -13.45 -2.14 19.57
N GLU A 283 -13.54 -2.72 20.75
CA GLU A 283 -12.76 -2.26 21.90
C GLU A 283 -11.28 -2.64 21.70
N ILE A 284 -10.55 -1.75 21.09
CA ILE A 284 -9.12 -1.91 20.83
C ILE A 284 -8.38 -0.59 21.06
N ASP A 285 -7.32 -0.66 21.87
CA ASP A 285 -6.40 0.44 22.12
C ASP A 285 -4.95 -0.07 22.14
N LEU A 286 -4.00 0.80 21.88
CA LEU A 286 -2.59 0.48 22.05
C LEU A 286 -2.26 0.30 23.53
N LYS A 287 -1.41 -0.68 23.84
CA LYS A 287 -0.88 -0.83 25.21
C LYS A 287 -0.05 0.39 25.59
N PRO A 288 -0.07 0.83 26.87
CA PRO A 288 0.67 2.01 27.34
C PRO A 288 2.18 1.96 27.11
N ILE A 289 2.73 0.74 27.02
CA ILE A 289 4.18 0.53 26.76
C ILE A 289 4.57 0.76 25.29
N THR A 290 3.59 0.96 24.42
CA THR A 290 3.83 1.10 22.97
C THR A 290 4.19 2.53 22.64
N HIS A 291 5.41 2.75 22.17
CA HIS A 291 5.87 4.06 21.74
C HIS A 291 5.85 4.16 20.21
N ILE A 292 5.07 5.10 19.68
CA ILE A 292 5.04 5.43 18.26
C ILE A 292 6.17 6.41 17.96
N ARG A 293 6.93 6.14 16.90
CA ARG A 293 8.02 7.00 16.46
C ARG A 293 7.49 8.19 15.63
N PRO A 294 8.18 9.34 15.59
CA PRO A 294 7.67 10.55 14.91
C PRO A 294 7.31 10.34 13.43
N TYR A 295 8.06 9.53 12.68
CA TYR A 295 7.75 9.25 11.28
C TYR A 295 6.52 8.32 11.11
N GLN A 296 6.26 7.44 12.09
CA GLN A 296 5.05 6.61 12.12
C GLN A 296 3.83 7.49 12.42
N GLU A 297 3.96 8.42 13.35
CA GLU A 297 2.94 9.42 13.67
C GLU A 297 2.64 10.31 12.46
N LYS A 298 3.67 10.83 11.77
CA LYS A 298 3.51 11.57 10.51
C LYS A 298 2.74 10.76 9.47
N SER A 299 3.04 9.46 9.31
CA SER A 299 2.35 8.59 8.35
C SER A 299 0.87 8.40 8.68
N LEU A 300 0.55 8.25 9.96
CA LEU A 300 -0.83 8.15 10.46
C LEU A 300 -1.58 9.48 10.32
N ALA A 301 -0.94 10.61 10.61
CA ALA A 301 -1.54 11.94 10.42
C ALA A 301 -1.96 12.18 8.97
N LYS A 302 -1.24 11.62 7.98
CA LYS A 302 -1.64 11.68 6.56
C LYS A 302 -2.85 10.83 6.25
N MET A 303 -3.03 9.70 6.92
CA MET A 303 -4.22 8.86 6.78
C MET A 303 -5.46 9.46 7.47
N PHE A 304 -5.28 10.10 8.63
CA PHE A 304 -6.37 10.58 9.48
C PHE A 304 -6.61 12.10 9.38
N GLY A 305 -6.33 12.72 8.25
CA GLY A 305 -6.64 14.13 8.02
C GLY A 305 -8.15 14.42 8.20
N ASN A 306 -8.48 15.58 8.78
CA ASN A 306 -9.87 16.02 9.01
C ASN A 306 -10.73 15.02 9.82
N SER A 307 -10.12 14.27 10.74
CA SER A 307 -10.81 13.27 11.58
C SER A 307 -11.47 12.12 10.83
N ARG A 308 -11.18 11.94 9.54
CA ARG A 308 -11.66 10.84 8.69
C ARG A 308 -10.52 9.92 8.29
N ALA A 309 -10.81 8.64 8.07
CA ALA A 309 -9.84 7.68 7.56
C ALA A 309 -9.83 7.70 6.02
N ARG A 310 -8.68 7.97 5.42
CA ARG A 310 -8.48 7.96 3.97
C ARG A 310 -7.88 6.65 3.52
N SER A 311 -8.37 6.15 2.39
CA SER A 311 -7.79 5.00 1.72
C SER A 311 -6.48 5.40 1.00
N GLY A 312 -5.45 4.55 1.09
CA GLY A 312 -4.19 4.79 0.39
C GLY A 312 -3.05 3.89 0.85
N ILE A 313 -1.83 4.23 0.46
CA ILE A 313 -0.64 3.42 0.65
C ILE A 313 0.38 4.16 1.51
N ILE A 314 0.90 3.48 2.54
CA ILE A 314 2.02 3.95 3.35
C ILE A 314 3.25 3.11 3.03
N VAL A 315 4.33 3.80 2.65
CA VAL A 315 5.62 3.18 2.31
C VAL A 315 6.61 3.41 3.43
N LEU A 316 7.00 2.33 4.10
CA LEU A 316 7.99 2.35 5.19
C LEU A 316 9.04 1.27 4.95
N PRO A 317 10.34 1.54 5.11
CA PRO A 317 11.39 0.55 4.99
C PRO A 317 11.16 -0.68 5.89
N CYS A 318 11.74 -1.80 5.52
CA CYS A 318 11.77 -2.95 6.42
C CYS A 318 12.45 -2.58 7.74
N GLY A 319 11.93 -3.06 8.86
CA GLY A 319 12.43 -2.68 10.20
C GLY A 319 11.89 -1.35 10.75
N ALA A 320 11.24 -0.52 9.94
CA ALA A 320 10.65 0.75 10.38
C ALA A 320 9.29 0.59 11.11
N GLY A 321 8.81 -0.64 11.32
CA GLY A 321 7.61 -0.90 12.12
C GLY A 321 6.29 -0.72 11.37
N LYS A 322 6.21 -1.14 10.09
CA LYS A 322 4.97 -1.15 9.28
C LYS A 322 3.78 -1.76 10.01
N THR A 323 4.00 -2.91 10.65
CA THR A 323 2.95 -3.63 11.38
C THR A 323 2.37 -2.79 12.51
N LEU A 324 3.22 -2.07 13.24
CA LEU A 324 2.76 -1.18 14.32
C LEU A 324 1.92 -0.01 13.77
N VAL A 325 2.28 0.55 12.62
CA VAL A 325 1.45 1.58 11.95
C VAL A 325 0.07 1.03 11.59
N GLY A 326 -0.01 -0.19 11.01
CA GLY A 326 -1.28 -0.84 10.70
C GLY A 326 -2.13 -1.12 11.94
N ILE A 327 -1.52 -1.60 13.03
CA ILE A 327 -2.21 -1.84 14.31
C ILE A 327 -2.70 -0.51 14.90
N THR A 328 -1.88 0.54 14.87
CA THR A 328 -2.28 1.87 15.35
C THR A 328 -3.45 2.44 14.53
N ALA A 329 -3.45 2.23 13.22
CA ALA A 329 -4.57 2.62 12.36
C ALA A 329 -5.86 1.87 12.77
N ALA A 330 -5.79 0.57 13.03
CA ALA A 330 -6.92 -0.22 13.51
C ALA A 330 -7.42 0.27 14.90
N CYS A 331 -6.50 0.60 15.82
CA CYS A 331 -6.82 1.18 17.13
C CYS A 331 -7.43 2.58 17.04
N THR A 332 -7.14 3.33 15.97
CA THR A 332 -7.73 4.66 15.75
C THR A 332 -9.13 4.56 15.18
N ILE A 333 -9.36 3.66 14.23
CA ILE A 333 -10.66 3.46 13.57
C ILE A 333 -11.65 2.75 14.50
N LYS A 334 -11.20 1.82 15.34
CA LYS A 334 -12.00 1.09 16.31
C LYS A 334 -13.23 0.37 15.73
N LYS A 335 -13.12 -0.13 14.53
CA LYS A 335 -14.16 -0.93 13.85
C LYS A 335 -13.60 -2.30 13.45
N SER A 336 -14.47 -3.22 13.02
CA SER A 336 -14.01 -4.51 12.54
C SER A 336 -12.97 -4.39 11.45
N CYS A 337 -11.86 -5.12 11.59
CA CYS A 337 -10.70 -5.05 10.72
C CYS A 337 -10.44 -6.39 10.01
N LEU A 338 -10.21 -6.34 8.70
CA LEU A 338 -9.71 -7.47 7.92
C LEU A 338 -8.26 -7.22 7.52
N VAL A 339 -7.35 -8.12 7.92
CA VAL A 339 -5.93 -8.04 7.55
C VAL A 339 -5.62 -9.10 6.52
N LEU A 340 -5.04 -8.70 5.38
CA LEU A 340 -4.65 -9.61 4.31
C LEU A 340 -3.12 -9.65 4.15
N CYS A 341 -2.58 -10.86 4.20
CA CYS A 341 -1.16 -11.16 4.13
C CYS A 341 -0.80 -12.03 2.94
N THR A 342 0.47 -12.10 2.60
CA THR A 342 0.98 -12.91 1.48
C THR A 342 1.15 -14.39 1.82
N SER A 343 1.30 -14.75 3.11
CA SER A 343 1.54 -16.14 3.57
C SER A 343 0.85 -16.42 4.92
N SER A 344 0.63 -17.70 5.22
CA SER A 344 0.10 -18.14 6.52
C SER A 344 1.02 -17.80 7.69
N VAL A 345 2.33 -17.77 7.46
CA VAL A 345 3.30 -17.34 8.48
C VAL A 345 3.10 -15.86 8.84
N SER A 346 2.91 -15.00 7.84
CA SER A 346 2.62 -13.59 8.07
C SER A 346 1.29 -13.39 8.80
N VAL A 347 0.30 -14.24 8.55
CA VAL A 347 -0.98 -14.24 9.29
C VAL A 347 -0.75 -14.47 10.78
N MET A 348 0.03 -15.48 11.15
CA MET A 348 0.35 -15.74 12.56
C MET A 348 1.18 -14.63 13.20
N GLN A 349 2.09 -14.02 12.44
CA GLN A 349 2.85 -12.85 12.91
C GLN A 349 1.94 -11.66 13.20
N TRP A 350 0.99 -11.35 12.33
CA TRP A 350 0.02 -10.27 12.54
C TRP A 350 -0.84 -10.52 13.78
N ARG A 351 -1.34 -11.76 13.97
CA ARG A 351 -2.05 -12.15 15.20
C ARG A 351 -1.21 -11.86 16.44
N GLN A 352 0.02 -12.36 16.46
CA GLN A 352 0.94 -12.17 17.59
C GLN A 352 1.25 -10.69 17.84
N GLN A 353 1.43 -9.91 16.80
CA GLN A 353 1.71 -8.47 16.92
C GLN A 353 0.52 -7.68 17.44
N PHE A 354 -0.72 -8.02 17.04
CA PHE A 354 -1.93 -7.44 17.65
C PHE A 354 -1.98 -7.72 19.16
N LEU A 355 -1.77 -8.96 19.55
CA LEU A 355 -1.75 -9.35 20.98
C LEU A 355 -0.60 -8.68 21.77
N GLN A 356 0.52 -8.43 21.10
CA GLN A 356 1.68 -7.79 21.70
C GLN A 356 1.47 -6.29 21.95
N TRP A 357 0.95 -5.56 20.97
CA TRP A 357 0.93 -4.09 20.95
C TRP A 357 -0.43 -3.48 21.31
N SER A 358 -1.52 -4.24 21.25
CA SER A 358 -2.85 -3.76 21.62
C SER A 358 -3.45 -4.57 22.79
N ASN A 359 -4.54 -4.05 23.36
CA ASN A 359 -5.28 -4.69 24.45
C ASN A 359 -6.30 -5.73 23.93
N VAL A 360 -6.37 -5.96 22.59
CA VAL A 360 -7.30 -6.92 21.99
C VAL A 360 -7.10 -8.32 22.58
N GLN A 361 -8.19 -9.01 22.83
CA GLN A 361 -8.16 -10.39 23.33
C GLN A 361 -8.00 -11.39 22.18
N ASP A 362 -7.38 -12.52 22.46
CA ASP A 362 -7.17 -13.58 21.45
C ASP A 362 -8.49 -14.09 20.84
N SER A 363 -9.57 -14.12 21.62
CA SER A 363 -10.92 -14.48 21.17
C SER A 363 -11.54 -13.51 20.15
N GLN A 364 -11.04 -12.28 20.07
CA GLN A 364 -11.47 -11.25 19.12
C GLN A 364 -10.69 -11.29 17.79
N ILE A 365 -9.65 -12.13 17.71
CA ILE A 365 -8.86 -12.32 16.50
C ILE A 365 -9.15 -13.71 15.93
N SER A 366 -9.62 -13.77 14.69
CA SER A 366 -9.89 -15.02 13.98
C SER A 366 -8.91 -15.21 12.82
N VAL A 367 -8.37 -16.42 12.68
CA VAL A 367 -7.46 -16.78 11.59
C VAL A 367 -8.22 -17.53 10.50
N PHE A 368 -8.02 -17.11 9.23
CA PHE A 368 -8.59 -17.77 8.07
C PHE A 368 -7.51 -18.07 7.02
N THR A 369 -6.95 -19.27 7.12
CA THR A 369 -5.91 -19.79 6.21
C THR A 369 -6.32 -21.16 5.63
N ALA A 370 -5.44 -21.74 4.83
CA ALA A 370 -5.66 -23.09 4.29
C ALA A 370 -5.73 -24.13 5.43
N ASP A 371 -4.87 -23.98 6.43
CA ASP A 371 -4.69 -24.92 7.53
C ASP A 371 -5.65 -24.63 8.70
N GLU A 372 -5.87 -23.35 9.03
CA GLU A 372 -6.67 -22.90 10.16
C GLU A 372 -7.89 -22.10 9.68
N LYS A 373 -9.07 -22.43 10.21
CA LYS A 373 -10.35 -21.80 9.88
C LYS A 373 -11.12 -21.56 11.16
N GLU A 374 -10.73 -20.53 11.88
CA GLU A 374 -11.38 -20.15 13.12
C GLU A 374 -12.72 -19.47 12.85
N LYS A 375 -13.68 -19.70 13.73
CA LYS A 375 -14.97 -19.01 13.64
C LYS A 375 -14.82 -17.60 14.19
N PHE A 376 -15.36 -16.64 13.48
CA PHE A 376 -15.48 -15.29 13.99
C PHE A 376 -16.55 -15.28 15.11
N SER A 377 -16.18 -14.78 16.28
CA SER A 377 -17.06 -14.69 17.46
C SER A 377 -17.28 -13.22 17.83
N GLY A 378 -18.54 -12.83 18.03
CA GLY A 378 -18.89 -11.47 18.44
C GLY A 378 -19.40 -10.56 17.32
N ALA A 379 -19.83 -9.35 17.72
CA ALA A 379 -20.33 -8.33 16.82
C ALA A 379 -19.20 -7.60 16.06
N SER A 380 -18.05 -7.41 16.70
CA SER A 380 -16.85 -6.79 16.13
C SER A 380 -15.60 -7.61 16.41
N GLY A 381 -14.57 -7.48 15.58
CA GLY A 381 -13.31 -8.21 15.76
C GLY A 381 -12.36 -8.06 14.57
N ILE A 382 -11.27 -8.82 14.63
CA ILE A 382 -10.22 -8.81 13.62
C ILE A 382 -10.21 -10.18 12.94
N VAL A 383 -10.17 -10.18 11.60
CA VAL A 383 -9.90 -11.40 10.83
C VAL A 383 -8.55 -11.23 10.13
N VAL A 384 -7.66 -12.19 10.29
CA VAL A 384 -6.38 -12.22 9.60
C VAL A 384 -6.37 -13.38 8.60
N SER A 385 -6.13 -13.08 7.33
CA SER A 385 -6.18 -14.07 6.24
C SER A 385 -5.09 -13.84 5.20
N THR A 386 -5.05 -14.71 4.20
CA THR A 386 -4.17 -14.52 3.05
C THR A 386 -4.94 -14.04 1.83
N TYR A 387 -4.29 -13.25 0.96
CA TYR A 387 -4.89 -12.83 -0.31
C TYR A 387 -5.41 -14.02 -1.14
N SER A 388 -4.65 -15.12 -1.17
CA SER A 388 -5.02 -16.32 -1.92
C SER A 388 -6.29 -16.99 -1.38
N MET A 389 -6.50 -16.96 -0.06
CA MET A 389 -7.73 -17.51 0.54
C MET A 389 -8.96 -16.71 0.14
N VAL A 390 -8.90 -15.39 0.17
CA VAL A 390 -10.02 -14.51 -0.21
C VAL A 390 -10.24 -14.50 -1.72
N ALA A 391 -9.17 -14.39 -2.52
CA ALA A 391 -9.24 -14.31 -3.97
C ALA A 391 -9.61 -15.63 -4.67
N ASN A 392 -9.55 -16.78 -3.97
CA ASN A 392 -9.82 -18.08 -4.56
C ASN A 392 -11.25 -18.15 -5.12
N THR A 393 -11.38 -18.64 -6.38
CA THR A 393 -12.64 -18.87 -7.08
C THR A 393 -12.98 -20.35 -7.24
N GLY A 394 -12.05 -21.25 -6.85
CA GLY A 394 -12.25 -22.70 -6.92
C GLY A 394 -13.20 -23.25 -5.85
N LYS A 395 -13.48 -24.54 -5.93
CA LYS A 395 -14.30 -25.25 -4.92
C LYS A 395 -13.66 -25.11 -3.53
N ARG A 396 -14.44 -24.69 -2.55
CA ARG A 396 -14.05 -24.55 -1.15
C ARG A 396 -14.65 -25.67 -0.29
N SER A 397 -13.99 -25.99 0.82
CA SER A 397 -14.61 -26.82 1.86
C SER A 397 -15.79 -26.08 2.46
N HIS A 398 -16.77 -26.81 3.05
CA HIS A 398 -17.97 -26.21 3.65
C HIS A 398 -17.63 -25.14 4.71
N THR A 399 -16.65 -25.40 5.57
CA THR A 399 -16.19 -24.44 6.59
C THR A 399 -15.57 -23.19 5.95
N SER A 400 -14.76 -23.38 4.91
CA SER A 400 -14.15 -22.26 4.17
C SER A 400 -15.22 -21.43 3.46
N GLN A 401 -16.26 -22.06 2.91
CA GLN A 401 -17.35 -21.34 2.25
C GLN A 401 -18.20 -20.55 3.23
N LYS A 402 -18.49 -21.12 4.43
CA LYS A 402 -19.19 -20.38 5.50
C LYS A 402 -18.42 -19.13 5.92
N MET A 403 -17.11 -19.25 6.12
CA MET A 403 -16.28 -18.10 6.48
C MET A 403 -16.22 -17.06 5.34
N MET A 404 -16.13 -17.51 4.10
CA MET A 404 -16.12 -16.59 2.95
C MET A 404 -17.43 -15.84 2.82
N ASN A 405 -18.58 -16.52 2.92
CA ASN A 405 -19.90 -15.90 2.91
C ASN A 405 -20.06 -14.87 4.04
N PHE A 406 -19.46 -15.15 5.21
CA PHE A 406 -19.43 -14.20 6.33
C PHE A 406 -18.61 -12.95 5.96
N LEU A 407 -17.42 -13.11 5.35
CA LEU A 407 -16.56 -12.01 4.95
C LEU A 407 -17.23 -11.13 3.88
N GLU A 408 -17.93 -11.74 2.90
CA GLU A 408 -18.58 -11.05 1.78
C GLU A 408 -19.85 -10.29 2.19
N ARG A 409 -20.59 -10.81 3.20
CA ARG A 409 -21.86 -10.19 3.65
C ARG A 409 -21.67 -9.06 4.65
N ARG A 410 -20.49 -8.91 5.21
CA ARG A 410 -20.19 -7.96 6.26
C ARG A 410 -19.56 -6.71 5.70
N GLU A 411 -19.95 -5.54 6.20
CA GLU A 411 -19.18 -4.31 6.06
C GLU A 411 -17.99 -4.33 7.01
N TRP A 412 -16.83 -4.03 6.47
CA TRP A 412 -15.60 -3.89 7.22
C TRP A 412 -15.29 -2.40 7.38
N GLY A 413 -15.12 -1.93 8.59
CA GLY A 413 -14.67 -0.55 8.83
C GLY A 413 -13.28 -0.33 8.24
N PHE A 414 -12.42 -1.36 8.28
CA PHE A 414 -11.04 -1.24 7.85
C PHE A 414 -10.51 -2.53 7.21
N ILE A 415 -9.84 -2.39 6.07
CA ILE A 415 -9.05 -3.46 5.46
C ILE A 415 -7.59 -3.06 5.41
N LEU A 416 -6.74 -3.91 5.95
CA LEU A 416 -5.30 -3.73 6.00
C LEU A 416 -4.63 -4.70 5.03
N LEU A 417 -3.87 -4.18 4.09
CA LEU A 417 -3.26 -4.89 2.99
C LEU A 417 -1.74 -4.90 3.18
N ASP A 418 -1.19 -6.03 3.64
CA ASP A 418 0.25 -6.14 3.88
C ASP A 418 1.00 -6.52 2.61
N GLU A 419 2.18 -5.91 2.41
CA GLU A 419 3.06 -6.10 1.25
C GLU A 419 2.34 -5.97 -0.11
N VAL A 420 1.59 -4.88 -0.29
CA VAL A 420 0.73 -4.63 -1.47
C VAL A 420 1.47 -4.73 -2.80
N HIS A 421 2.76 -4.39 -2.85
CA HIS A 421 3.58 -4.47 -4.07
C HIS A 421 3.80 -5.91 -4.59
N VAL A 422 3.60 -6.91 -3.72
CA VAL A 422 3.86 -8.35 -4.03
C VAL A 422 2.71 -8.99 -4.79
N VAL A 423 1.48 -8.52 -4.56
CA VAL A 423 0.26 -9.18 -5.00
C VAL A 423 -0.11 -8.77 -6.44
N PRO A 424 -0.39 -9.70 -7.35
CA PRO A 424 -0.84 -9.37 -8.70
C PRO A 424 -2.12 -8.52 -8.70
N ALA A 425 -2.20 -7.54 -9.61
CA ALA A 425 -3.36 -6.65 -9.72
C ALA A 425 -4.70 -7.39 -9.90
N SER A 426 -4.70 -8.49 -10.66
CA SER A 426 -5.88 -9.35 -10.84
C SER A 426 -6.35 -10.02 -9.54
N MET A 427 -5.43 -10.32 -8.61
CA MET A 427 -5.77 -10.85 -7.30
C MET A 427 -6.35 -9.76 -6.40
N PHE A 428 -5.78 -8.55 -6.43
CA PHE A 428 -6.33 -7.39 -5.72
C PHE A 428 -7.77 -7.09 -6.16
N ARG A 429 -8.02 -7.02 -7.47
CA ARG A 429 -9.38 -6.81 -7.98
C ARG A 429 -10.35 -7.82 -7.41
N ARG A 430 -10.04 -9.12 -7.47
CA ARG A 430 -10.89 -10.17 -6.92
C ARG A 430 -11.15 -10.02 -5.42
N VAL A 431 -10.18 -9.57 -4.66
CA VAL A 431 -10.35 -9.31 -3.22
C VAL A 431 -11.27 -8.13 -3.00
N LEU A 432 -11.00 -6.99 -3.64
CA LEU A 432 -11.76 -5.76 -3.44
C LEU A 432 -13.19 -5.82 -4.00
N THR A 433 -13.44 -6.68 -5.01
CA THR A 433 -14.80 -6.97 -5.50
C THR A 433 -15.61 -7.80 -4.50
N LYS A 434 -14.95 -8.65 -3.69
CA LYS A 434 -15.63 -9.54 -2.73
C LYS A 434 -15.82 -8.94 -1.35
N ILE A 435 -14.94 -8.04 -0.95
CA ILE A 435 -14.90 -7.50 0.42
C ILE A 435 -15.29 -6.03 0.41
N LYS A 436 -16.34 -5.72 1.12
CA LYS A 436 -16.83 -4.35 1.31
C LYS A 436 -16.12 -3.71 2.51
N ALA A 437 -15.34 -2.68 2.27
CA ALA A 437 -14.61 -1.98 3.32
C ALA A 437 -14.68 -0.47 3.12
N HIS A 438 -14.87 0.25 4.22
CA HIS A 438 -14.95 1.70 4.23
C HIS A 438 -13.59 2.36 4.01
N ALA A 439 -12.56 1.88 4.69
CA ALA A 439 -11.19 2.38 4.54
C ALA A 439 -10.21 1.25 4.19
N LYS A 440 -9.25 1.55 3.32
CA LYS A 440 -8.22 0.62 2.85
C LYS A 440 -6.84 1.20 3.12
N LEU A 441 -5.98 0.45 3.79
CA LEU A 441 -4.59 0.83 3.99
C LEU A 441 -3.65 -0.23 3.42
N GLY A 442 -2.91 0.16 2.39
CA GLY A 442 -1.80 -0.62 1.86
C GLY A 442 -0.50 -0.33 2.60
N LEU A 443 0.19 -1.37 3.05
CA LEU A 443 1.51 -1.26 3.66
C LEU A 443 2.54 -1.93 2.76
N THR A 444 3.68 -1.26 2.55
CA THR A 444 4.78 -1.81 1.76
C THR A 444 6.13 -1.26 2.20
N ALA A 445 7.20 -2.01 1.92
CA ALA A 445 8.56 -1.51 2.11
C ALA A 445 9.04 -0.68 0.93
N THR A 446 8.59 -1.00 -0.27
CA THR A 446 8.94 -0.33 -1.51
C THR A 446 7.73 -0.30 -2.42
N LEU A 447 7.52 0.78 -3.14
CA LEU A 447 6.44 0.88 -4.13
C LEU A 447 6.92 0.50 -5.54
N VAL A 448 8.02 -0.26 -5.63
CA VAL A 448 8.56 -0.72 -6.91
C VAL A 448 7.89 -2.02 -7.35
N ARG A 449 7.31 -2.02 -8.54
CA ARG A 449 6.73 -3.21 -9.19
C ARG A 449 7.49 -3.53 -10.46
N GLU A 450 7.74 -4.81 -10.70
CA GLU A 450 8.45 -5.29 -11.90
C GLU A 450 7.55 -5.27 -13.16
N ASP A 451 6.24 -5.22 -12.99
CA ASP A 451 5.23 -5.15 -14.05
C ASP A 451 4.80 -3.73 -14.39
N GLU A 452 5.45 -2.70 -13.80
CA GLU A 452 5.19 -1.25 -14.00
C GLU A 452 3.73 -0.82 -13.73
N LYS A 453 2.94 -1.67 -13.04
CA LYS A 453 1.53 -1.42 -12.76
C LYS A 453 1.28 -0.77 -11.40
N ILE A 454 2.07 0.23 -11.06
CA ILE A 454 1.88 1.02 -9.82
C ILE A 454 0.58 1.80 -9.90
N ASP A 455 0.26 2.36 -11.06
CA ASP A 455 -0.98 3.11 -11.27
C ASP A 455 -2.24 2.28 -11.03
N GLU A 456 -2.22 0.98 -11.40
CA GLU A 456 -3.31 0.06 -11.04
C GLU A 456 -3.47 -0.11 -9.52
N LEU A 457 -2.36 -0.12 -8.78
CA LEU A 457 -2.40 -0.24 -7.33
C LEU A 457 -2.95 1.03 -6.68
N ASN A 458 -2.49 2.21 -7.14
CA ASN A 458 -3.00 3.51 -6.71
C ASN A 458 -4.50 3.65 -7.01
N PHE A 459 -4.95 3.17 -8.16
CA PHE A 459 -6.35 3.15 -8.54
C PHE A 459 -7.21 2.23 -7.65
N LEU A 460 -6.72 1.05 -7.27
CA LEU A 460 -7.48 0.05 -6.52
C LEU A 460 -7.51 0.31 -5.01
N VAL A 461 -6.39 0.74 -4.44
CA VAL A 461 -6.22 0.94 -2.99
C VAL A 461 -6.37 2.42 -2.61
N GLY A 462 -5.83 3.30 -3.41
CA GLY A 462 -5.75 4.73 -3.17
C GLY A 462 -4.32 5.26 -3.34
N PRO A 463 -4.12 6.58 -3.31
CA PRO A 463 -2.83 7.20 -3.55
C PRO A 463 -1.83 6.88 -2.45
N LYS A 464 -0.56 7.14 -2.72
CA LYS A 464 0.51 7.08 -1.73
C LYS A 464 0.36 8.22 -0.72
N LEU A 465 -0.07 7.90 0.50
CA LEU A 465 -0.27 8.87 1.58
C LEU A 465 1.04 9.34 2.21
N TYR A 466 2.01 8.42 2.34
CA TYR A 466 3.29 8.71 2.97
C TYR A 466 4.38 7.76 2.49
N GLU A 467 5.59 8.30 2.35
CA GLU A 467 6.80 7.54 2.12
C GLU A 467 7.90 8.06 3.05
N ALA A 468 8.50 7.16 3.84
CA ALA A 468 9.62 7.53 4.70
C ALA A 468 10.93 7.56 3.91
N ASN A 469 11.74 8.59 4.13
CA ASN A 469 13.11 8.61 3.68
C ASN A 469 13.95 7.66 4.54
N TRP A 470 14.43 6.58 3.95
CA TRP A 470 15.21 5.60 4.70
C TRP A 470 16.59 6.13 5.13
N MET A 471 17.20 7.07 4.37
CA MET A 471 18.48 7.69 4.76
C MET A 471 18.33 8.47 6.07
N ASP A 472 17.25 9.25 6.22
CA ASP A 472 16.96 9.97 7.46
C ASP A 472 16.68 9.03 8.62
N LEU A 473 15.99 7.92 8.34
CA LEU A 473 15.72 6.90 9.36
C LEU A 473 17.00 6.19 9.80
N ALA A 474 17.94 5.95 8.88
CA ALA A 474 19.24 5.38 9.19
C ALA A 474 20.11 6.38 9.98
N ALA A 475 20.17 7.64 9.56
CA ALA A 475 20.89 8.70 10.25
C ALA A 475 20.39 8.92 11.69
N LYS A 476 19.07 8.80 11.90
CA LYS A 476 18.43 8.87 13.24
C LYS A 476 18.52 7.56 14.04
N GLY A 477 19.17 6.50 13.50
CA GLY A 477 19.32 5.21 14.16
C GLY A 477 18.03 4.38 14.27
N HIS A 478 17.00 4.72 13.52
CA HIS A 478 15.74 3.98 13.51
C HIS A 478 15.82 2.68 12.72
N ILE A 479 16.69 2.64 11.72
CA ILE A 479 17.05 1.45 10.94
C ILE A 479 18.57 1.35 10.83
N ALA A 480 19.07 0.20 10.35
CA ALA A 480 20.49 -0.01 10.19
C ALA A 480 21.10 0.79 9.04
N THR A 481 22.31 1.27 9.20
CA THR A 481 23.13 1.83 8.14
C THR A 481 23.85 0.69 7.41
N VAL A 482 23.48 0.45 6.16
CA VAL A 482 23.93 -0.73 5.39
C VAL A 482 25.01 -0.35 4.40
N GLN A 483 26.11 -1.13 4.38
CA GLN A 483 27.08 -1.15 3.30
C GLN A 483 26.75 -2.28 2.32
N CYS A 484 26.41 -1.92 1.08
CA CYS A 484 26.24 -2.86 -0.01
C CYS A 484 27.54 -3.02 -0.80
N ALA A 485 27.91 -4.25 -1.11
CA ALA A 485 29.09 -4.55 -1.92
C ALA A 485 28.81 -5.67 -2.91
N GLU A 486 29.27 -5.51 -4.13
CA GLU A 486 29.30 -6.55 -5.15
C GLU A 486 30.73 -7.10 -5.23
N VAL A 487 30.88 -8.41 -5.04
CA VAL A 487 32.19 -9.09 -5.10
C VAL A 487 32.30 -9.83 -6.43
N TRP A 488 33.22 -9.41 -7.26
CA TRP A 488 33.49 -10.08 -8.52
C TRP A 488 34.40 -11.29 -8.32
N CYS A 489 33.90 -12.45 -8.73
CA CYS A 489 34.58 -13.72 -8.58
C CYS A 489 34.99 -14.25 -9.98
N PRO A 490 36.24 -14.14 -10.41
CA PRO A 490 36.67 -14.69 -11.69
C PRO A 490 36.50 -16.23 -11.70
N MET A 491 36.09 -16.79 -12.81
CA MET A 491 36.02 -18.24 -12.97
C MET A 491 37.41 -18.82 -13.26
N THR A 492 37.71 -20.03 -12.72
CA THR A 492 38.90 -20.75 -13.18
C THR A 492 38.79 -21.10 -14.65
N ALA A 493 39.92 -21.29 -15.33
CA ALA A 493 39.97 -21.57 -16.76
C ALA A 493 39.14 -22.80 -17.16
N GLU A 494 39.16 -23.85 -16.30
CA GLU A 494 38.41 -25.10 -16.50
C GLU A 494 36.90 -24.85 -16.39
N PHE A 495 36.45 -24.18 -15.33
CA PHE A 495 35.03 -23.83 -15.15
C PHE A 495 34.50 -22.91 -16.26
N TYR A 496 35.32 -21.95 -16.68
CA TYR A 496 34.93 -21.02 -17.75
C TYR A 496 34.81 -21.72 -19.10
N ARG A 497 35.73 -22.64 -19.39
CA ARG A 497 35.65 -23.44 -20.63
C ARG A 497 34.39 -24.30 -20.65
N GLU A 498 34.02 -24.91 -19.55
CA GLU A 498 32.79 -25.67 -19.44
C GLU A 498 31.55 -24.79 -19.51
N TYR A 499 31.59 -23.61 -18.84
CA TYR A 499 30.53 -22.61 -18.93
C TYR A 499 30.23 -22.19 -20.37
N LEU A 500 31.24 -22.01 -21.21
CA LEU A 500 31.03 -21.64 -22.62
C LEU A 500 30.38 -22.77 -23.43
N ARG A 501 30.66 -24.03 -23.13
CA ARG A 501 30.14 -25.22 -23.81
C ARG A 501 28.70 -25.55 -23.47
N GLU A 502 28.27 -25.29 -22.24
CA GLU A 502 27.02 -25.79 -21.69
C GLU A 502 25.81 -24.92 -22.06
N ARG A 503 24.60 -25.50 -21.92
CA ARG A 503 23.32 -24.82 -22.12
C ARG A 503 22.82 -24.14 -20.85
N SER A 504 21.85 -23.24 -20.96
CA SER A 504 21.43 -22.27 -19.95
C SER A 504 21.25 -22.79 -18.50
N ARG A 505 20.64 -23.96 -18.26
CA ARG A 505 20.46 -24.50 -16.90
C ARG A 505 21.77 -24.92 -16.24
N LYS A 506 22.65 -25.56 -16.99
CA LYS A 506 23.97 -25.95 -16.47
C LYS A 506 24.90 -24.74 -16.33
N LYS A 507 24.81 -23.75 -17.21
CA LYS A 507 25.53 -22.47 -17.06
C LYS A 507 25.22 -21.81 -15.71
N MET A 508 23.96 -21.81 -15.30
CA MET A 508 23.54 -21.27 -14.01
C MET A 508 24.19 -22.02 -12.84
N LEU A 509 24.25 -23.34 -12.91
CA LEU A 509 24.91 -24.13 -11.88
C LEU A 509 26.42 -23.84 -11.83
N LEU A 510 27.07 -23.75 -12.97
CA LEU A 510 28.51 -23.48 -13.07
C LEU A 510 28.91 -22.15 -12.45
N TYR A 511 28.18 -21.07 -12.74
CA TYR A 511 28.53 -19.78 -12.11
C TYR A 511 28.18 -19.72 -10.61
N CYS A 512 27.17 -20.47 -10.15
CA CYS A 512 26.90 -20.61 -8.71
C CYS A 512 27.97 -21.41 -7.99
N MET A 513 28.48 -22.49 -8.63
CA MET A 513 29.48 -23.40 -8.07
C MET A 513 30.91 -22.97 -8.37
N ASN A 514 31.14 -21.79 -8.89
CA ASN A 514 32.46 -21.22 -9.15
C ASN A 514 33.38 -21.33 -7.89
N PRO A 515 34.55 -22.00 -8.00
CA PRO A 515 35.44 -22.17 -6.85
C PRO A 515 35.88 -20.87 -6.19
N THR A 516 36.16 -19.83 -6.97
CA THR A 516 36.54 -18.51 -6.44
C THR A 516 35.37 -17.86 -5.68
N LYS A 517 34.12 -18.05 -6.14
CA LYS A 517 32.94 -17.60 -5.41
C LYS A 517 32.76 -18.33 -4.07
N PHE A 518 33.06 -19.65 -4.03
CA PHE A 518 33.06 -20.41 -2.80
C PHE A 518 34.10 -19.86 -1.83
N GLN A 519 35.36 -19.63 -2.27
CA GLN A 519 36.42 -19.05 -1.46
C GLN A 519 36.04 -17.67 -0.92
N ALA A 520 35.45 -16.80 -1.76
CA ALA A 520 34.97 -15.50 -1.34
C ALA A 520 33.87 -15.61 -0.26
N ALA A 521 32.89 -16.52 -0.44
CA ALA A 521 31.85 -16.78 0.56
C ALA A 521 32.48 -17.29 1.89
N GLN A 522 33.41 -18.22 1.83
CA GLN A 522 34.11 -18.77 3.00
C GLN A 522 34.86 -17.66 3.75
N TYR A 523 35.61 -16.82 3.02
CA TYR A 523 36.34 -15.70 3.61
C TYR A 523 35.40 -14.71 4.31
N LEU A 524 34.34 -14.30 3.67
CA LEU A 524 33.35 -13.35 4.24
C LEU A 524 32.67 -13.95 5.49
N ILE A 525 32.27 -15.22 5.43
CA ILE A 525 31.68 -15.90 6.59
C ILE A 525 32.63 -15.88 7.76
N HIS A 526 33.90 -16.31 7.54
CA HIS A 526 34.91 -16.36 8.60
C HIS A 526 35.18 -14.94 9.16
N TYR A 527 35.35 -13.96 8.30
CA TYR A 527 35.59 -12.57 8.69
C TYR A 527 34.45 -12.03 9.59
N HIS A 528 33.21 -12.25 9.22
CA HIS A 528 32.05 -11.74 9.97
C HIS A 528 31.78 -12.59 11.24
N GLU A 529 32.02 -13.89 11.22
CA GLU A 529 31.93 -14.73 12.43
C GLU A 529 32.94 -14.28 13.50
N ASN A 530 34.17 -13.96 13.08
CA ASN A 530 35.21 -13.44 14.00
C ASN A 530 34.83 -12.05 14.58
N ARG A 531 34.00 -11.28 13.90
CA ARG A 531 33.42 -10.04 14.41
C ARG A 531 32.25 -10.28 15.36
N GLY A 532 31.71 -11.48 15.44
CA GLY A 532 30.49 -11.80 16.18
C GLY A 532 29.21 -11.45 15.47
N ASP A 533 29.25 -11.28 14.16
CA ASP A 533 28.08 -10.98 13.32
C ASP A 533 27.20 -12.22 13.14
N LYS A 534 25.88 -12.02 13.06
CA LYS A 534 24.93 -13.03 12.61
C LYS A 534 24.77 -12.95 11.10
N ILE A 535 25.00 -14.04 10.40
CA ILE A 535 25.15 -14.10 8.95
C ILE A 535 24.03 -14.93 8.33
N ILE A 536 23.37 -14.38 7.32
CA ILE A 536 22.44 -15.11 6.47
C ILE A 536 23.05 -15.24 5.07
N VAL A 537 23.16 -16.45 4.58
CA VAL A 537 23.66 -16.74 3.23
C VAL A 537 22.50 -17.20 2.34
N PHE A 538 22.23 -16.47 1.26
CA PHE A 538 21.16 -16.80 0.32
C PHE A 538 21.67 -17.48 -0.96
N SER A 539 20.95 -18.50 -1.40
CA SER A 539 21.09 -19.07 -2.74
C SER A 539 19.75 -19.52 -3.29
N ASP A 540 19.41 -19.08 -4.49
CA ASP A 540 18.20 -19.54 -5.22
C ASP A 540 18.40 -20.96 -5.79
N ASN A 541 19.64 -21.36 -6.00
CA ASN A 541 20.00 -22.70 -6.42
C ASN A 541 20.16 -23.61 -5.19
N VAL A 542 19.22 -24.54 -4.99
CA VAL A 542 19.19 -25.43 -3.82
C VAL A 542 20.42 -26.33 -3.75
N TYR A 543 20.87 -26.86 -4.89
CA TYR A 543 22.07 -27.69 -4.94
C TYR A 543 23.33 -26.92 -4.47
N ALA A 544 23.51 -25.70 -4.97
CA ALA A 544 24.63 -24.86 -4.53
C ALA A 544 24.50 -24.50 -3.04
N LEU A 545 23.28 -24.21 -2.56
CA LEU A 545 23.00 -23.96 -1.15
C LEU A 545 23.51 -25.11 -0.26
N GLU A 546 23.06 -26.32 -0.57
CA GLU A 546 23.43 -27.54 0.20
C GLU A 546 24.92 -27.81 0.12
N ALA A 547 25.51 -27.75 -1.08
CA ALA A 547 26.94 -28.00 -1.28
C ALA A 547 27.81 -27.03 -0.46
N TYR A 548 27.49 -25.73 -0.47
CA TYR A 548 28.22 -24.75 0.34
C TYR A 548 28.01 -24.99 1.85
N ALA A 549 26.75 -25.18 2.27
CA ALA A 549 26.44 -25.38 3.68
C ALA A 549 27.10 -26.63 4.28
N ILE A 550 27.02 -27.77 3.58
CA ILE A 550 27.64 -29.03 4.01
C ILE A 550 29.15 -28.88 4.10
N LYS A 551 29.78 -28.28 3.06
CA LYS A 551 31.22 -28.10 3.04
C LYS A 551 31.74 -27.19 4.14
N LEU A 552 30.96 -26.19 4.54
CA LEU A 552 31.27 -25.24 5.62
C LEU A 552 30.75 -25.68 7.00
N GLY A 553 30.05 -26.81 7.08
CA GLY A 553 29.50 -27.34 8.35
C GLY A 553 28.42 -26.41 8.96
N LYS A 554 27.62 -25.71 8.12
CA LYS A 554 26.61 -24.75 8.56
C LYS A 554 25.18 -25.27 8.34
N PRO A 555 24.22 -24.92 9.19
CA PRO A 555 22.82 -25.29 9.00
C PRO A 555 22.21 -24.59 7.77
N TYR A 556 21.26 -25.28 7.12
CA TYR A 556 20.56 -24.75 5.94
C TYR A 556 19.07 -25.07 5.92
N ILE A 557 18.29 -24.21 5.27
CA ILE A 557 16.83 -24.33 5.11
C ILE A 557 16.46 -24.12 3.64
N HIS A 558 15.71 -25.07 3.08
CA HIS A 558 15.14 -24.98 1.73
C HIS A 558 13.66 -25.42 1.72
N GLY A 559 13.02 -25.44 0.55
CA GLY A 559 11.61 -25.77 0.41
C GLY A 559 11.22 -27.14 0.97
N GLY A 560 12.10 -28.15 0.87
CA GLY A 560 11.89 -29.50 1.37
C GLY A 560 12.18 -29.69 2.88
N THR A 561 12.74 -28.71 3.58
CA THR A 561 13.01 -28.82 5.02
C THR A 561 11.71 -28.86 5.81
N PRO A 562 11.48 -29.85 6.70
CA PRO A 562 10.28 -29.95 7.53
C PRO A 562 10.10 -28.73 8.44
N GLN A 563 8.86 -28.37 8.75
CA GLN A 563 8.54 -27.16 9.54
C GLN A 563 9.19 -27.19 10.94
N ILE A 564 9.18 -28.35 11.60
CA ILE A 564 9.77 -28.52 12.94
C ILE A 564 11.29 -28.25 12.88
N GLU A 565 11.95 -28.76 11.87
CA GLU A 565 13.40 -28.56 11.69
C GLU A 565 13.72 -27.10 11.36
N ARG A 566 12.92 -26.42 10.52
CA ARG A 566 13.06 -24.99 10.27
C ARG A 566 13.03 -24.19 11.57
N MET A 567 12.01 -24.44 12.41
CA MET A 567 11.88 -23.77 13.70
C MET A 567 13.09 -23.99 14.59
N ARG A 568 13.59 -25.25 14.66
CA ARG A 568 14.76 -25.60 15.46
C ARG A 568 16.04 -24.86 14.99
N ILE A 569 16.26 -24.84 13.67
CA ILE A 569 17.44 -24.14 13.09
C ILE A 569 17.35 -22.64 13.39
N LEU A 570 16.17 -22.01 13.22
CA LEU A 570 15.99 -20.59 13.47
C LEU A 570 16.15 -20.23 14.95
N GLN A 571 15.60 -21.03 15.86
CA GLN A 571 15.77 -20.85 17.30
C GLN A 571 17.24 -20.96 17.71
N ASN A 572 17.96 -21.96 17.18
CA ASN A 572 19.40 -22.10 17.40
C ASN A 572 20.18 -20.90 16.86
N PHE A 573 19.85 -20.43 15.66
CA PHE A 573 20.47 -19.23 15.09
C PHE A 573 20.21 -17.99 15.95
N GLN A 574 19.02 -17.85 16.50
CA GLN A 574 18.63 -16.70 17.32
C GLN A 574 19.32 -16.69 18.70
N HIS A 575 19.34 -17.83 19.39
CA HIS A 575 19.70 -17.88 20.81
C HIS A 575 21.06 -18.49 21.09
N ASN A 576 21.60 -19.31 20.18
CA ASN A 576 22.88 -19.94 20.37
C ASN A 576 24.04 -19.06 19.83
N PRO A 577 24.97 -18.60 20.68
CA PRO A 577 26.10 -17.78 20.24
C PRO A 577 27.10 -18.50 19.33
N ILE A 578 27.08 -19.84 19.31
CA ILE A 578 27.97 -20.64 18.47
C ILE A 578 27.45 -20.71 17.02
N VAL A 579 26.13 -20.65 16.83
CA VAL A 579 25.51 -20.75 15.51
C VAL A 579 25.32 -19.33 14.96
N ASN A 580 26.33 -18.82 14.29
CA ASN A 580 26.33 -17.45 13.75
C ASN A 580 25.99 -17.36 12.26
N THR A 581 25.92 -18.50 11.55
CA THR A 581 25.67 -18.53 10.11
C THR A 581 24.56 -19.53 9.77
N ILE A 582 23.60 -19.13 8.93
CA ILE A 582 22.60 -20.03 8.32
C ILE A 582 22.52 -19.81 6.81
N PHE A 583 22.20 -20.88 6.07
CA PHE A 583 21.97 -20.85 4.63
C PHE A 583 20.49 -20.97 4.32
N LEU A 584 19.97 -20.09 3.47
CA LEU A 584 18.54 -20.00 3.12
C LEU A 584 18.33 -20.00 1.61
N SER A 585 17.33 -20.74 1.15
CA SER A 585 16.80 -20.64 -0.20
C SER A 585 15.73 -19.53 -0.28
N LYS A 586 15.01 -19.43 -1.40
CA LYS A 586 13.86 -18.52 -1.58
C LYS A 586 12.82 -18.53 -0.46
N VAL A 587 12.74 -19.60 0.31
CA VAL A 587 11.87 -19.70 1.49
C VAL A 587 12.18 -18.62 2.51
N GLY A 588 13.43 -18.15 2.59
CA GLY A 588 13.83 -17.04 3.46
C GLY A 588 13.39 -15.67 2.99
N ASP A 589 12.95 -15.51 1.73
CA ASP A 589 12.56 -14.20 1.21
C ASP A 589 11.21 -13.73 1.80
N THR A 590 10.23 -14.61 1.92
CA THR A 590 8.84 -14.23 2.28
C THR A 590 8.21 -15.04 3.40
N SER A 591 8.66 -16.26 3.68
CA SER A 591 7.89 -17.25 4.45
C SER A 591 8.34 -17.44 5.88
N ILE A 592 9.43 -16.83 6.33
CA ILE A 592 10.04 -17.08 7.63
C ILE A 592 10.31 -15.76 8.35
N ASP A 593 9.93 -15.67 9.63
CA ASP A 593 10.39 -14.58 10.50
C ASP A 593 11.84 -14.87 10.86
N LEU A 594 12.73 -14.16 10.18
CA LEU A 594 14.17 -14.33 10.40
C LEU A 594 14.60 -13.50 11.62
N PRO A 595 15.40 -14.10 12.49
CA PRO A 595 16.03 -13.39 13.57
C PRO A 595 16.91 -12.23 13.07
N GLU A 596 17.29 -11.37 13.98
CA GLU A 596 18.18 -10.26 13.68
C GLU A 596 19.52 -10.74 13.12
N ALA A 597 19.88 -10.26 11.93
CA ALA A 597 21.15 -10.52 11.28
C ALA A 597 21.86 -9.18 10.94
N THR A 598 23.20 -9.21 10.95
CA THR A 598 24.03 -8.03 10.64
C THR A 598 24.76 -8.16 9.31
N CYS A 599 24.87 -9.38 8.78
CA CYS A 599 25.51 -9.64 7.50
C CYS A 599 24.62 -10.53 6.63
N LEU A 600 24.49 -10.18 5.35
CA LEU A 600 23.84 -10.98 4.34
C LEU A 600 24.79 -11.21 3.17
N ILE A 601 24.95 -12.47 2.78
CA ILE A 601 25.78 -12.88 1.64
C ILE A 601 24.88 -13.58 0.62
N GLN A 602 24.86 -13.09 -0.61
CA GLN A 602 24.08 -13.64 -1.68
C GLN A 602 24.98 -14.37 -2.69
N ILE A 603 24.89 -15.71 -2.73
CA ILE A 603 25.66 -16.57 -3.66
C ILE A 603 25.01 -16.56 -5.04
N SER A 604 23.68 -16.63 -5.09
CA SER A 604 22.92 -16.56 -6.32
C SER A 604 21.56 -15.87 -6.10
N SER A 605 21.05 -15.24 -7.14
CA SER A 605 19.77 -14.53 -7.13
C SER A 605 19.01 -14.81 -8.42
N HIS A 606 17.71 -14.56 -8.39
CA HIS A 606 16.86 -14.76 -9.55
C HIS A 606 16.91 -13.55 -10.48
N PHE A 607 17.40 -13.73 -11.71
CA PHE A 607 17.31 -12.84 -12.89
C PHE A 607 17.05 -11.34 -12.64
N GLY A 608 17.79 -10.69 -11.71
CA GLY A 608 17.71 -9.25 -11.51
C GLY A 608 16.45 -8.72 -10.83
N SER A 609 15.72 -9.53 -10.06
CA SER A 609 14.53 -9.10 -9.31
C SER A 609 14.88 -8.06 -8.26
N ARG A 610 14.50 -6.80 -8.51
CA ARG A 610 14.63 -5.66 -7.57
C ARG A 610 13.87 -5.93 -6.27
N ARG A 611 12.72 -6.55 -6.37
CA ARG A 611 11.88 -6.92 -5.22
C ARG A 611 12.58 -7.92 -4.29
N GLN A 612 13.21 -8.96 -4.85
CA GLN A 612 13.93 -9.95 -4.06
C GLN A 612 15.10 -9.32 -3.31
N GLU A 613 15.82 -8.43 -3.97
CA GLU A 613 16.90 -7.65 -3.37
C GLU A 613 16.42 -6.81 -2.19
N ALA A 614 15.33 -6.07 -2.37
CA ALA A 614 14.72 -5.27 -1.31
C ALA A 614 14.24 -6.12 -0.12
N GLN A 615 13.64 -7.27 -0.37
CA GLN A 615 13.18 -8.18 0.69
C GLN A 615 14.34 -8.80 1.47
N ARG A 616 15.41 -9.21 0.81
CA ARG A 616 16.61 -9.74 1.45
C ARG A 616 17.32 -8.68 2.27
N LEU A 617 17.55 -7.50 1.66
CA LEU A 617 18.12 -6.35 2.36
C LEU A 617 17.32 -5.99 3.60
N GLY A 618 16.00 -6.05 3.52
CA GLY A 618 15.09 -5.81 4.65
C GLY A 618 15.34 -6.71 5.87
N ARG A 619 15.99 -7.86 5.69
CA ARG A 619 16.31 -8.76 6.81
C ARG A 619 17.43 -8.23 7.71
N ILE A 620 18.28 -7.36 7.21
CA ILE A 620 19.35 -6.72 7.96
C ILE A 620 19.09 -5.26 8.32
N LEU A 621 17.99 -4.67 7.85
CA LEU A 621 17.64 -3.25 8.11
C LEU A 621 17.12 -2.95 9.51
N ARG A 622 16.85 -3.94 10.36
CA ARG A 622 16.40 -3.67 11.74
C ARG A 622 17.48 -2.90 12.51
N ALA A 623 17.07 -1.93 13.33
CA ALA A 623 17.96 -1.12 14.15
C ALA A 623 18.91 -2.01 14.98
N LYS A 624 20.20 -1.69 15.00
CA LYS A 624 21.25 -2.47 15.68
C LYS A 624 21.68 -1.79 16.96
N ARG A 625 22.05 -2.60 17.95
CA ARG A 625 22.62 -2.12 19.21
C ARG A 625 24.08 -1.67 19.06
N ARG A 626 24.78 -2.16 18.03
CA ARG A 626 26.19 -1.94 17.78
C ARG A 626 26.36 -0.88 16.70
N ASN A 627 27.16 0.13 16.98
CA ASN A 627 27.41 1.27 16.10
C ASN A 627 28.95 1.36 15.86
N ASP A 628 29.49 0.38 15.13
CA ASP A 628 30.90 0.35 14.77
C ASP A 628 31.09 1.09 13.43
N GLU A 629 31.96 2.08 13.38
CA GLU A 629 32.52 2.73 12.18
C GLU A 629 31.54 3.12 11.04
N GLY A 630 30.40 3.72 11.35
CA GLY A 630 29.49 4.27 10.34
C GLY A 630 28.58 3.24 9.64
N PHE A 631 28.87 1.95 9.64
CA PHE A 631 28.04 0.87 9.10
C PHE A 631 27.82 -0.21 10.14
N ASN A 632 26.56 -0.59 10.36
CA ASN A 632 26.18 -1.61 11.32
C ASN A 632 25.49 -2.83 10.68
N ALA A 633 25.40 -2.85 9.35
CA ALA A 633 24.94 -3.99 8.57
C ALA A 633 25.66 -4.06 7.21
N PHE A 634 25.83 -5.28 6.69
CA PHE A 634 26.59 -5.56 5.48
C PHE A 634 25.81 -6.46 4.53
N PHE A 635 25.76 -6.07 3.25
CA PHE A 635 25.12 -6.82 2.19
C PHE A 635 26.12 -7.11 1.06
N TYR A 636 26.44 -8.38 0.84
CA TYR A 636 27.37 -8.82 -0.20
C TYR A 636 26.64 -9.61 -1.28
N SER A 637 26.83 -9.22 -2.53
CA SER A 637 26.38 -9.96 -3.71
C SER A 637 27.59 -10.56 -4.42
N LEU A 638 27.72 -11.89 -4.43
CA LEU A 638 28.83 -12.58 -5.11
C LEU A 638 28.44 -12.84 -6.56
N VAL A 639 29.24 -12.31 -7.51
CA VAL A 639 28.95 -12.37 -8.94
C VAL A 639 30.12 -13.00 -9.67
N SER A 640 29.86 -14.06 -10.46
CA SER A 640 30.88 -14.68 -11.30
C SER A 640 31.15 -13.78 -12.52
N ARG A 641 32.40 -13.31 -12.62
CA ARG A 641 32.84 -12.40 -13.68
C ARG A 641 32.72 -13.06 -15.05
N ASP A 642 32.45 -12.24 -16.08
CA ASP A 642 32.36 -12.62 -17.49
C ASP A 642 31.28 -13.68 -17.79
N THR A 643 30.21 -13.70 -16.97
CA THR A 643 29.07 -14.58 -17.13
C THR A 643 27.74 -13.78 -17.28
N ALA A 644 26.67 -14.49 -17.64
CA ALA A 644 25.32 -13.91 -17.70
C ALA A 644 24.88 -13.30 -16.35
N GLU A 645 25.49 -13.70 -15.25
CA GLU A 645 25.18 -13.18 -13.91
C GLU A 645 25.49 -11.67 -13.80
N MET A 646 26.53 -11.18 -14.47
CA MET A 646 26.89 -9.75 -14.48
C MET A 646 25.80 -8.87 -15.10
N PHE A 647 25.15 -9.34 -16.17
CA PHE A 647 24.07 -8.60 -16.79
C PHE A 647 22.90 -8.36 -15.83
N TYR A 648 22.55 -9.37 -15.06
CA TYR A 648 21.47 -9.25 -14.06
C TYR A 648 21.92 -8.48 -12.82
N SER A 649 23.19 -8.54 -12.46
CA SER A 649 23.71 -7.81 -11.31
C SER A 649 23.67 -6.29 -11.52
N THR A 650 23.93 -5.81 -12.73
CA THR A 650 23.84 -4.38 -13.07
C THR A 650 22.47 -3.78 -12.77
N LYS A 651 21.39 -4.50 -13.07
CA LYS A 651 20.01 -4.05 -12.77
C LYS A 651 19.74 -3.96 -11.25
N ARG A 652 20.30 -4.89 -10.47
CA ARG A 652 20.18 -4.87 -9.00
C ARG A 652 21.02 -3.76 -8.39
N GLN A 653 22.23 -3.59 -8.90
CA GLN A 653 23.13 -2.51 -8.51
C GLN A 653 22.48 -1.14 -8.70
N GLN A 654 21.89 -0.90 -9.86
CA GLN A 654 21.16 0.32 -10.14
C GLN A 654 20.05 0.55 -9.12
N PHE A 655 19.27 -0.47 -8.80
CA PHE A 655 18.22 -0.37 -7.77
C PHE A 655 18.78 0.05 -6.39
N LEU A 656 19.90 -0.52 -5.95
CA LEU A 656 20.50 -0.17 -4.65
C LEU A 656 21.02 1.29 -4.65
N ILE A 657 21.61 1.71 -5.75
CA ILE A 657 22.10 3.10 -5.94
C ILE A 657 20.91 4.07 -5.97
N ASP A 658 19.84 3.76 -6.73
CA ASP A 658 18.64 4.59 -6.82
C ASP A 658 17.91 4.75 -5.50
N GLN A 659 18.02 3.72 -4.64
CA GLN A 659 17.56 3.80 -3.26
C GLN A 659 18.56 4.53 -2.34
N GLY A 660 19.73 4.96 -2.84
CA GLY A 660 20.75 5.70 -2.10
C GLY A 660 21.62 4.89 -1.15
N TYR A 661 21.63 3.55 -1.25
CA TYR A 661 22.53 2.73 -0.42
C TYR A 661 23.99 2.97 -0.79
N ALA A 662 24.88 3.02 0.22
CA ALA A 662 26.31 3.02 0.00
C ALA A 662 26.70 1.72 -0.72
N PHE A 663 27.15 1.85 -1.97
CA PHE A 663 27.45 0.72 -2.83
C PHE A 663 28.91 0.76 -3.33
N ARG A 664 29.59 -0.37 -3.31
CA ARG A 664 30.95 -0.51 -3.87
C ARG A 664 31.14 -1.85 -4.58
N VAL A 665 32.06 -1.87 -5.53
CA VAL A 665 32.47 -3.09 -6.23
C VAL A 665 33.85 -3.52 -5.69
N ILE A 666 33.97 -4.79 -5.31
CA ILE A 666 35.20 -5.42 -4.84
C ILE A 666 35.63 -6.38 -5.93
N MET A 667 36.72 -6.05 -6.62
CA MET A 667 37.20 -6.83 -7.77
C MET A 667 37.99 -8.08 -7.37
N ASN A 668 38.74 -8.02 -6.28
CA ASN A 668 39.58 -9.12 -5.78
C ASN A 668 39.46 -9.17 -4.26
N LEU A 669 38.66 -10.07 -3.74
CA LEU A 669 38.52 -10.28 -2.30
C LEU A 669 39.49 -11.36 -1.79
N VAL A 670 39.78 -12.35 -2.66
CA VAL A 670 40.72 -13.45 -2.41
C VAL A 670 41.76 -13.33 -3.51
N GLY A 671 42.93 -12.80 -3.16
CA GLY A 671 44.06 -12.59 -4.06
C GLY A 671 44.71 -13.88 -4.52
#